data_cccbd07c1e386cccf655b88141fb63d2
#
_entry.id   cccbd07c1e386cccf655b88141fb63d2
#
_cell.length_a   1.000
_cell.length_b   1.000
_cell.length_c   1.000
_cell.angle_alpha   90.00
_cell.angle_beta   90.00
_cell.angle_gamma   90.00
#
_symmetry.space_group_name_H-M   'P 1'
#
loop_
_entity.id
_entity.type
_entity.pdbx_description
1 polymer ?
#
loop_
_entity_poly.entity_id
_entity_poly.type
_entity_poly.pdbx_seq_one_letter_code
_entity_poly.pdbx_strand_id
1 'polypeptide(L)'
;MKKNTIRAVLTGMTLIMLLLMLLAGHRLLKEKDREAGLYQKEHSIFENIRICGPGAGSGRISEKEEKEDSEAITLLPADSRQMIRLCRDEDERWAAYIPSDLSERSFIRFEHFRELILKSGEKDLPELSLRSGDRVPWSVYPDGSVLHATAVGWNNKTLEEAEIVLYSADSVPTFYLSTASGSMDAVNADKSVEEEGRYVFYSEEGKKDVSGRCRIHGRGNSSWNSDKKQYSLNLASVRSVLGMEESEKFALIANHSDDSKLKNKAVFDLAAACGMPATPQNTYVNVYFNGIYNGLYLLAQRPNARGGSVRIGNLEEKNYQAALKSGEIDEKTGALAEPEDLFEKVDHTDQDGLEIHASSQQSVPDNISGGYLLEMDGRYEEEKYWFSTDRHHFVVKYPEAAPLEEEKYIADYVRKAEKAFYQKDGVNPETGKSWEDYMDMASWAKMYVMQDFMAQWDVESFSFFVFKKPDDPLLYCGPVWDFDLSMGATGLGRLTNVMKYSMWLSDHREGWLTQLDSHPSFSRAVRNFSEKEFYPALEKWLKDSDNLIDSLETSAAMDCARWDDKNEFRESALAIRDWLSGRMDFLRDYRENPQEYCKVTLRYGFSDMDIYIRKGEKIGFVPVKEYGEYLYSSIRKRYGEVDGWNGEDGQRLTEDTVIDHDQVFIPFDE
;
A
#
# COMPACT_ATOMS: atom_id res chain seq x y z
N MET A 1 32.60 -48.03 65.75
CA MET A 1 31.18 -48.20 65.51
C MET A 1 30.44 -46.89 65.13
N LYS A 2 30.68 -45.75 65.76
CA LYS A 2 29.91 -44.51 65.51
C LYS A 2 30.04 -43.92 64.06
N LYS A 3 31.17 -44.06 63.36
CA LYS A 3 31.38 -43.52 62.00
C LYS A 3 30.58 -44.26 60.93
N ASN A 4 30.40 -45.56 61.05
CA ASN A 4 29.67 -46.36 60.06
C ASN A 4 28.15 -46.18 60.23
N THR A 5 27.65 -45.92 61.41
CA THR A 5 26.23 -45.64 61.69
C THR A 5 25.82 -44.28 61.17
N ILE A 6 26.69 -43.24 61.26
CA ILE A 6 26.43 -41.90 60.73
C ILE A 6 26.47 -41.93 59.18
N ARG A 7 27.36 -42.70 58.57
CA ARG A 7 27.35 -42.85 57.08
C ARG A 7 26.09 -43.56 56.60
N ALA A 8 25.62 -44.62 57.27
CA ALA A 8 24.41 -45.33 56.91
C ALA A 8 23.16 -44.44 57.03
N VAL A 9 23.10 -43.60 58.08
CA VAL A 9 22.00 -42.63 58.27
C VAL A 9 21.99 -41.54 57.21
N LEU A 10 23.19 -40.97 56.88
CA LEU A 10 23.32 -39.96 55.78
C LEU A 10 22.95 -40.55 54.44
N THR A 11 23.39 -41.76 54.09
CA THR A 11 23.01 -42.43 52.84
C THR A 11 21.52 -42.71 52.78
N GLY A 12 20.89 -43.14 53.90
CA GLY A 12 19.42 -43.30 53.99
C GLY A 12 18.67 -42.02 53.80
N MET A 13 19.12 -40.91 54.41
CA MET A 13 18.50 -39.59 54.24
C MET A 13 18.62 -39.06 52.79
N THR A 14 19.79 -39.30 52.16
CA THR A 14 20.00 -38.93 50.73
C THR A 14 19.04 -39.72 49.81
N LEU A 15 18.89 -41.04 50.08
CA LEU A 15 17.96 -41.87 49.30
C LEU A 15 16.50 -41.45 49.49
N ILE A 16 16.10 -41.12 50.71
CA ILE A 16 14.73 -40.60 50.99
C ILE A 16 14.51 -39.24 50.31
N MET A 17 15.48 -38.31 50.35
CA MET A 17 15.40 -37.05 49.63
C MET A 17 15.28 -37.25 48.11
N LEU A 18 16.07 -38.17 47.55
CA LEU A 18 15.98 -38.50 46.12
C LEU A 18 14.61 -39.09 45.76
N LEU A 19 14.07 -39.96 46.60
CA LEU A 19 12.74 -40.55 46.42
C LEU A 19 11.64 -39.50 46.53
N LEU A 20 11.73 -38.55 47.46
CA LEU A 20 10.82 -37.43 47.59
C LEU A 20 10.90 -36.48 46.41
N MET A 21 12.09 -36.20 45.89
CA MET A 21 12.27 -35.41 44.66
C MET A 21 11.68 -36.11 43.43
N LEU A 22 11.86 -37.44 43.30
CA LEU A 22 11.26 -38.22 42.22
C LEU A 22 9.72 -38.24 42.30
N LEU A 23 9.15 -38.39 43.54
CA LEU A 23 7.69 -38.33 43.73
C LEU A 23 7.11 -36.94 43.49
N ALA A 24 7.80 -35.89 43.91
CA ALA A 24 7.43 -34.51 43.60
C ALA A 24 7.50 -34.22 42.10
N GLY A 25 8.57 -34.64 41.42
CA GLY A 25 8.72 -34.56 39.98
C GLY A 25 7.61 -35.31 39.24
N HIS A 26 7.28 -36.53 39.68
CA HIS A 26 6.19 -37.28 39.05
C HIS A 26 4.79 -36.65 39.24
N ARG A 27 4.54 -36.03 40.41
CA ARG A 27 3.29 -35.24 40.64
C ARG A 27 3.25 -34.01 39.71
N LEU A 28 4.33 -33.27 39.58
CA LEU A 28 4.40 -32.10 38.72
C LEU A 28 4.17 -32.45 37.23
N LEU A 29 4.72 -33.56 36.77
CA LEU A 29 4.51 -34.04 35.40
C LEU A 29 3.05 -34.46 35.17
N LYS A 30 2.41 -35.15 36.13
CA LYS A 30 0.99 -35.50 36.07
C LYS A 30 0.08 -34.26 36.05
N GLU A 31 0.45 -33.21 36.77
CA GLU A 31 -0.30 -31.95 36.81
C GLU A 31 -0.19 -31.23 35.46
N LYS A 32 0.99 -31.14 34.87
CA LYS A 32 1.20 -30.59 33.52
C LYS A 32 0.46 -31.37 32.43
N ASP A 33 0.48 -32.71 32.46
CA ASP A 33 -0.31 -33.54 31.54
C ASP A 33 -1.82 -33.31 31.69
N ARG A 34 -2.28 -33.06 32.91
CA ARG A 34 -3.69 -32.75 33.17
C ARG A 34 -4.07 -31.35 32.64
N GLU A 35 -3.20 -30.36 32.80
CA GLU A 35 -3.38 -29.02 32.28
C GLU A 35 -3.41 -29.03 30.74
N ALA A 36 -2.48 -29.74 30.10
CA ALA A 36 -2.46 -29.93 28.66
C ALA A 36 -3.75 -30.60 28.15
N GLY A 37 -4.25 -31.64 28.84
CA GLY A 37 -5.49 -32.30 28.45
C GLY A 37 -6.75 -31.47 28.70
N LEU A 38 -6.72 -30.51 29.63
CA LEU A 38 -7.80 -29.53 29.81
C LEU A 38 -7.78 -28.48 28.68
N TYR A 39 -6.60 -27.97 28.35
CA TYR A 39 -6.43 -27.01 27.24
C TYR A 39 -6.90 -27.62 25.92
N GLN A 40 -6.48 -28.83 25.59
CA GLN A 40 -6.82 -29.52 24.34
C GLN A 40 -8.32 -29.79 24.17
N LYS A 41 -9.12 -29.71 25.22
CA LYS A 41 -10.61 -29.83 25.10
C LYS A 41 -11.27 -28.63 24.45
N GLU A 42 -10.65 -27.47 24.52
CA GLU A 42 -11.19 -26.20 24.07
C GLU A 42 -10.40 -25.60 22.90
N HIS A 43 -9.11 -25.98 22.76
CA HIS A 43 -8.17 -25.41 21.80
C HIS A 43 -7.24 -26.46 21.21
N SER A 44 -6.76 -26.23 19.99
CA SER A 44 -5.63 -27.00 19.48
C SER A 44 -4.34 -26.64 20.22
N ILE A 45 -3.53 -27.65 20.52
CA ILE A 45 -2.21 -27.44 21.15
C ILE A 45 -1.28 -26.64 20.22
N PHE A 46 -1.47 -26.73 18.90
CA PHE A 46 -0.68 -26.02 17.91
C PHE A 46 -0.89 -24.50 17.91
N GLU A 47 -2.00 -24.01 18.46
CA GLU A 47 -2.24 -22.58 18.69
C GLU A 47 -1.20 -21.91 19.60
N ASN A 48 -0.54 -22.71 20.44
CA ASN A 48 0.48 -22.23 21.37
C ASN A 48 1.89 -22.19 20.78
N ILE A 49 2.09 -22.67 19.57
CA ILE A 49 3.41 -22.65 18.96
C ILE A 49 3.75 -21.24 18.52
N ARG A 50 4.93 -20.78 18.94
CA ARG A 50 5.50 -19.47 18.62
C ARG A 50 6.91 -19.63 18.08
N ILE A 51 7.22 -18.94 16.99
CA ILE A 51 8.55 -18.82 16.43
C ILE A 51 9.06 -17.44 16.84
N CYS A 52 10.14 -17.40 17.60
CA CYS A 52 10.62 -16.19 18.26
C CYS A 52 12.01 -15.81 17.76
N GLY A 53 12.26 -14.55 17.47
CA GLY A 53 13.58 -14.02 17.13
C GLY A 53 14.52 -13.94 18.34
N PRO A 54 15.82 -13.68 18.12
CA PRO A 54 16.88 -13.73 19.12
C PRO A 54 16.77 -12.72 20.27
N GLY A 55 15.78 -11.87 20.33
CA GLY A 55 15.51 -10.94 21.44
C GLY A 55 14.25 -11.24 22.23
N ALA A 56 13.43 -12.16 21.78
CA ALA A 56 12.09 -12.42 22.30
C ALA A 56 12.04 -13.24 23.61
N GLY A 57 13.15 -13.40 24.30
CA GLY A 57 13.17 -14.31 25.42
C GLY A 57 13.97 -13.93 26.65
N SER A 58 14.72 -12.87 26.63
CA SER A 58 15.37 -12.34 27.82
C SER A 58 14.59 -11.16 28.36
N GLY A 59 13.74 -11.38 29.33
CA GLY A 59 12.93 -10.36 30.01
C GLY A 59 13.76 -9.26 30.70
N ARG A 60 14.71 -8.66 30.01
CA ARG A 60 15.41 -7.44 30.38
C ARG A 60 15.49 -6.54 29.18
N ILE A 61 14.61 -5.55 29.15
CA ILE A 61 14.77 -4.34 28.34
C ILE A 61 16.05 -3.65 28.86
N SER A 62 16.93 -3.22 27.97
CA SER A 62 18.11 -2.47 28.40
C SER A 62 17.65 -1.14 29.01
N GLU A 63 18.20 -0.77 30.18
CA GLU A 63 17.89 0.48 30.92
C GLU A 63 18.08 1.77 30.09
N LYS A 64 18.65 1.66 28.89
CA LYS A 64 18.82 2.78 27.95
C LYS A 64 17.61 3.07 27.09
N GLU A 65 16.79 2.05 26.78
CA GLU A 65 15.53 2.21 26.03
C GLU A 65 14.37 2.68 26.93
N GLU A 66 14.46 2.44 28.26
CA GLU A 66 13.45 2.88 29.24
C GLU A 66 13.49 4.40 29.54
N LYS A 67 14.60 5.09 29.28
CA LYS A 67 14.72 6.51 29.60
C LYS A 67 14.07 7.47 28.62
N GLU A 68 13.79 7.07 27.41
CA GLU A 68 13.07 7.88 26.42
C GLU A 68 11.53 7.68 26.45
N ASP A 69 11.03 6.64 27.15
CA ASP A 69 9.62 6.22 27.15
C ASP A 69 8.92 6.37 28.54
N SER A 70 9.37 7.29 29.41
CA SER A 70 8.97 7.30 30.84
C SER A 70 7.67 8.01 31.19
N GLU A 71 6.74 8.27 30.27
CA GLU A 71 5.39 8.71 30.64
C GLU A 71 4.31 7.79 30.09
N ALA A 72 3.74 7.06 31.03
CA ALA A 72 2.47 6.35 31.02
C ALA A 72 2.09 5.59 29.74
N ILE A 73 2.27 4.27 29.71
CA ILE A 73 1.27 3.37 29.09
C ILE A 73 1.53 1.92 29.48
N THR A 74 0.45 1.21 29.70
CA THR A 74 0.28 -0.18 30.03
C THR A 74 1.13 -1.10 29.12
N LEU A 75 1.92 -1.91 29.77
CA LEU A 75 2.85 -2.90 29.22
C LEU A 75 2.22 -3.81 28.16
N LEU A 76 2.61 -3.61 26.93
CA LEU A 76 2.62 -4.74 25.97
C LEU A 76 3.68 -5.74 26.43
N PRO A 77 3.43 -7.06 26.40
CA PRO A 77 4.44 -8.03 26.78
C PRO A 77 5.70 -7.80 25.97
N ALA A 78 6.85 -7.69 26.64
CA ALA A 78 8.16 -7.51 26.01
C ALA A 78 8.49 -8.61 24.98
N ASP A 79 7.77 -9.71 25.03
CA ASP A 79 7.94 -10.91 24.20
C ASP A 79 7.28 -10.84 22.81
N SER A 80 6.46 -9.83 22.52
CA SER A 80 5.65 -9.79 21.28
C SER A 80 6.33 -9.19 20.06
N ARG A 81 7.52 -8.59 20.21
CA ARG A 81 8.15 -7.77 19.16
C ARG A 81 8.74 -8.55 17.97
N GLN A 82 8.92 -9.84 18.10
CA GLN A 82 9.48 -10.73 17.06
C GLN A 82 8.92 -12.13 17.24
N MET A 83 7.62 -12.24 17.26
CA MET A 83 6.94 -13.51 17.45
C MET A 83 6.07 -13.80 16.25
N ILE A 84 6.19 -15.01 15.71
CA ILE A 84 5.33 -15.53 14.67
C ILE A 84 4.46 -16.61 15.28
N ARG A 85 3.18 -16.53 15.04
CA ARG A 85 2.19 -17.54 15.40
C ARG A 85 1.89 -18.38 14.17
N LEU A 86 1.67 -19.66 14.39
CA LEU A 86 1.03 -20.47 13.35
C LEU A 86 -0.40 -19.96 13.13
N CYS A 87 -0.83 -19.97 11.88
CA CYS A 87 -2.22 -19.67 11.51
C CYS A 87 -2.77 -20.79 10.64
N ARG A 88 -4.09 -20.80 10.41
CA ARG A 88 -4.70 -21.73 9.47
C ARG A 88 -4.56 -21.17 8.06
N ASP A 89 -4.24 -22.03 7.10
CA ASP A 89 -4.39 -21.75 5.69
C ASP A 89 -5.81 -22.10 5.20
N GLU A 90 -6.09 -21.96 3.93
CA GLU A 90 -7.38 -22.24 3.32
C GLU A 90 -7.82 -23.72 3.42
N ASP A 91 -6.84 -24.63 3.43
CA ASP A 91 -7.07 -26.06 3.61
C ASP A 91 -7.25 -26.47 5.09
N GLU A 92 -7.41 -25.49 5.98
CA GLU A 92 -7.47 -25.68 7.45
C GLU A 92 -6.21 -26.31 8.04
N ARG A 93 -5.09 -26.32 7.30
CA ARG A 93 -3.79 -26.77 7.78
C ARG A 93 -3.13 -25.67 8.58
N TRP A 94 -2.23 -26.02 9.47
CA TRP A 94 -1.38 -25.04 10.12
C TRP A 94 -0.33 -24.51 9.14
N ALA A 95 -0.16 -23.20 9.09
CA ALA A 95 0.83 -22.55 8.26
C ALA A 95 1.84 -21.79 9.13
N ALA A 96 3.12 -21.93 8.80
CA ALA A 96 4.21 -21.16 9.36
C ALA A 96 4.80 -20.28 8.26
N TYR A 97 4.59 -18.98 8.34
CA TYR A 97 5.17 -18.00 7.42
C TYR A 97 6.44 -17.42 8.04
N ILE A 98 7.60 -17.80 7.51
CA ILE A 98 8.91 -17.49 8.07
C ILE A 98 9.60 -16.41 7.23
N PRO A 99 9.80 -15.20 7.76
CA PRO A 99 10.56 -14.17 7.07
C PRO A 99 12.07 -14.45 7.12
N SER A 100 12.81 -13.86 6.20
CA SER A 100 14.27 -14.06 6.05
C SER A 100 15.07 -13.73 7.32
N ASP A 101 14.67 -12.71 8.08
CA ASP A 101 15.35 -12.32 9.32
C ASP A 101 15.27 -13.38 10.43
N LEU A 102 14.30 -14.30 10.37
CA LEU A 102 14.09 -15.36 11.35
C LEU A 102 14.48 -16.77 10.86
N SER A 103 14.73 -16.97 9.57
CA SER A 103 14.93 -18.30 8.98
C SER A 103 16.07 -19.08 9.62
N GLU A 104 17.16 -18.43 10.04
CA GLU A 104 18.31 -19.09 10.64
C GLU A 104 18.53 -18.79 12.14
N ARG A 105 17.78 -17.85 12.70
CA ARG A 105 18.05 -17.31 14.05
C ARG A 105 16.89 -17.47 15.02
N SER A 106 15.82 -18.14 14.63
CA SER A 106 14.63 -18.26 15.45
C SER A 106 14.70 -19.39 16.47
N PHE A 107 13.95 -19.22 17.54
CA PHE A 107 13.68 -20.22 18.56
C PHE A 107 12.21 -20.59 18.51
N ILE A 108 11.88 -21.86 18.71
CA ILE A 108 10.49 -22.27 18.87
C ILE A 108 10.11 -22.19 20.35
N ARG A 109 8.91 -21.67 20.62
CA ARG A 109 8.31 -21.67 21.96
C ARG A 109 6.92 -22.26 21.90
N PHE A 110 6.62 -23.05 22.88
CA PHE A 110 5.29 -23.63 23.10
C PHE A 110 5.10 -23.94 24.58
N GLU A 111 3.84 -24.03 24.97
CA GLU A 111 3.40 -24.38 26.30
C GLU A 111 2.52 -25.63 26.22
N HIS A 112 2.16 -26.22 27.37
CA HIS A 112 1.22 -27.33 27.50
C HIS A 112 1.71 -28.71 26.97
N PHE A 113 2.85 -28.81 26.28
CA PHE A 113 3.45 -30.09 25.88
C PHE A 113 4.98 -30.07 26.00
N ARG A 114 5.59 -31.24 25.95
CA ARG A 114 7.01 -31.40 26.23
C ARG A 114 7.91 -31.22 25.01
N GLU A 115 7.45 -31.72 23.86
CA GLU A 115 8.27 -31.92 22.68
C GLU A 115 7.43 -31.83 21.41
N LEU A 116 7.96 -31.15 20.40
CA LEU A 116 7.40 -31.10 19.07
C LEU A 116 8.32 -31.86 18.11
N ILE A 117 7.76 -32.86 17.44
CA ILE A 117 8.47 -33.61 16.41
C ILE A 117 7.97 -33.12 15.05
N LEU A 118 8.88 -32.66 14.21
CA LEU A 118 8.61 -32.23 12.84
C LEU A 118 9.25 -33.20 11.86
N LYS A 119 8.48 -33.75 10.93
CA LYS A 119 8.94 -34.72 9.95
C LYS A 119 8.38 -34.38 8.56
N SER A 120 9.27 -34.24 7.59
CA SER A 120 8.87 -34.13 6.19
C SER A 120 8.49 -35.50 5.60
N GLY A 121 7.56 -35.50 4.65
CA GLY A 121 7.30 -36.69 3.81
C GLY A 121 8.44 -37.00 2.84
N GLU A 122 9.35 -36.07 2.63
CA GLU A 122 10.51 -36.22 1.75
C GLU A 122 11.65 -36.94 2.47
N LYS A 123 12.25 -37.95 1.80
CA LYS A 123 13.22 -38.86 2.45
C LYS A 123 14.54 -38.21 2.83
N ASP A 124 14.91 -37.13 2.19
CA ASP A 124 16.20 -36.45 2.35
C ASP A 124 16.19 -35.29 3.33
N LEU A 125 15.01 -34.91 3.84
CA LEU A 125 14.87 -33.82 4.80
C LEU A 125 14.93 -34.32 6.24
N PRO A 126 15.56 -33.55 7.15
CA PRO A 126 15.76 -33.99 8.53
C PRO A 126 14.45 -34.05 9.31
N GLU A 127 14.35 -35.03 10.21
CA GLU A 127 13.38 -35.03 11.29
C GLU A 127 13.94 -34.21 12.46
N LEU A 128 13.15 -33.25 12.97
CA LEU A 128 13.52 -32.43 14.11
C LEU A 128 12.69 -32.81 15.32
N SER A 129 13.35 -33.02 16.45
CA SER A 129 12.74 -33.17 17.76
C SER A 129 13.10 -31.94 18.60
N LEU A 130 12.12 -31.13 18.92
CA LEU A 130 12.28 -29.78 19.44
C LEU A 130 11.63 -29.66 20.82
N ARG A 131 12.29 -28.95 21.71
CA ARG A 131 11.74 -28.50 23.00
C ARG A 131 11.50 -27.00 22.95
N SER A 132 10.60 -26.51 23.79
CA SER A 132 10.38 -25.10 23.93
C SER A 132 11.68 -24.38 24.29
N GLY A 133 12.10 -23.43 23.47
CA GLY A 133 13.38 -22.72 23.57
C GLY A 133 14.50 -23.27 22.67
N ASP A 134 14.25 -24.34 21.92
CA ASP A 134 15.23 -24.84 20.96
C ASP A 134 15.30 -23.95 19.71
N ARG A 135 16.51 -23.84 19.14
CA ARG A 135 16.77 -23.14 17.90
C ARG A 135 16.35 -24.02 16.73
N VAL A 136 15.67 -23.40 15.76
CA VAL A 136 15.19 -24.09 14.56
C VAL A 136 15.83 -23.46 13.32
N PRO A 137 16.63 -24.21 12.55
CA PRO A 137 17.14 -23.77 11.25
C PRO A 137 16.08 -24.04 10.17
N TRP A 138 15.11 -23.13 10.00
CA TRP A 138 14.02 -23.31 9.02
C TRP A 138 14.52 -23.45 7.58
N SER A 139 15.68 -22.88 7.27
CA SER A 139 16.31 -22.96 5.94
C SER A 139 16.64 -24.39 5.47
N VAL A 140 16.56 -25.39 6.36
CA VAL A 140 16.74 -26.80 5.95
C VAL A 140 15.52 -27.37 5.21
N TYR A 141 14.39 -26.69 5.28
CA TYR A 141 13.17 -27.09 4.59
C TYR A 141 12.91 -26.13 3.41
N PRO A 142 12.71 -26.65 2.19
CA PRO A 142 12.28 -25.82 1.05
C PRO A 142 10.95 -25.11 1.31
N ASP A 143 10.73 -24.01 0.63
CA ASP A 143 9.47 -23.31 0.64
C ASP A 143 8.32 -24.23 0.18
N GLY A 144 7.15 -24.14 0.84
CA GLY A 144 6.01 -25.01 0.59
C GLY A 144 6.12 -26.43 1.17
N SER A 145 7.18 -26.76 1.95
CA SER A 145 7.31 -28.08 2.59
C SER A 145 6.16 -28.37 3.54
N VAL A 146 5.57 -29.55 3.42
CA VAL A 146 4.58 -30.07 4.37
C VAL A 146 5.27 -30.89 5.43
N LEU A 147 5.13 -30.48 6.68
CA LEU A 147 5.72 -31.11 7.86
C LEU A 147 4.62 -31.79 8.69
N HIS A 148 4.76 -33.11 8.92
CA HIS A 148 3.95 -33.79 9.91
C HIS A 148 4.47 -33.43 11.30
N ALA A 149 3.65 -32.74 12.06
CA ALA A 149 3.95 -32.26 13.40
C ALA A 149 3.24 -33.13 14.46
N THR A 150 4.03 -33.63 15.40
CA THR A 150 3.51 -34.44 16.52
C THR A 150 3.83 -33.73 17.82
N ALA A 151 2.83 -33.32 18.58
CA ALA A 151 2.96 -32.78 19.94
C ALA A 151 2.99 -33.92 20.97
N VAL A 152 4.05 -34.02 21.76
CA VAL A 152 4.28 -35.08 22.73
C VAL A 152 4.20 -34.54 24.15
N GLY A 153 3.33 -35.10 24.96
CA GLY A 153 3.13 -34.76 26.37
C GLY A 153 4.28 -35.22 27.28
N TRP A 154 4.23 -34.79 28.54
CA TRP A 154 5.26 -35.16 29.54
C TRP A 154 5.27 -36.64 29.91
N ASN A 155 4.17 -37.35 29.64
CA ASN A 155 4.05 -38.79 29.81
C ASN A 155 4.53 -39.63 28.61
N ASN A 156 5.18 -38.97 27.60
CA ASN A 156 5.61 -39.55 26.34
C ASN A 156 4.47 -40.03 25.42
N LYS A 157 3.25 -39.58 25.62
CA LYS A 157 2.14 -39.88 24.71
C LYS A 157 1.96 -38.76 23.72
N THR A 158 1.58 -39.11 22.52
CA THR A 158 1.09 -38.16 21.54
C THR A 158 -0.17 -37.49 22.06
N LEU A 159 -0.20 -36.17 22.06
CA LEU A 159 -1.34 -35.36 22.42
C LEU A 159 -2.13 -34.97 21.16
N GLU A 160 -1.45 -34.51 20.16
CA GLU A 160 -2.04 -34.05 18.90
C GLU A 160 -1.09 -34.26 17.75
N GLU A 161 -1.61 -34.50 16.55
CA GLU A 161 -0.88 -34.55 15.29
C GLU A 161 -1.55 -33.63 14.29
N ALA A 162 -0.75 -32.93 13.50
CA ALA A 162 -1.23 -32.01 12.47
C ALA A 162 -0.20 -31.91 11.34
N GLU A 163 -0.62 -31.33 10.23
CA GLU A 163 0.28 -30.87 9.17
C GLU A 163 0.58 -29.40 9.37
N ILE A 164 1.84 -29.03 9.20
CA ILE A 164 2.30 -27.64 9.15
C ILE A 164 2.91 -27.40 7.77
N VAL A 165 2.34 -26.47 7.02
CA VAL A 165 2.93 -26.00 5.77
C VAL A 165 3.89 -24.87 6.09
N LEU A 166 5.11 -24.98 5.59
CA LEU A 166 6.14 -23.97 5.78
C LEU A 166 6.24 -23.10 4.55
N TYR A 167 6.01 -21.81 4.72
CA TYR A 167 6.25 -20.77 3.72
C TYR A 167 7.42 -19.90 4.19
N SER A 168 8.39 -19.65 3.32
CA SER A 168 9.57 -18.84 3.64
C SER A 168 9.81 -17.81 2.55
N ALA A 169 10.29 -16.63 2.93
CA ALA A 169 10.65 -15.55 2.03
C ALA A 169 12.05 -15.06 2.32
N ASP A 170 12.78 -14.78 1.24
CA ASP A 170 14.12 -14.19 1.27
C ASP A 170 14.12 -12.83 0.58
N SER A 171 15.12 -12.00 0.90
CA SER A 171 15.41 -10.75 0.20
C SER A 171 14.36 -9.63 0.29
N VAL A 172 13.37 -9.74 1.18
CA VAL A 172 12.39 -8.69 1.43
C VAL A 172 12.44 -8.26 2.90
N PRO A 173 12.56 -6.96 3.20
CA PRO A 173 12.50 -6.43 4.55
C PRO A 173 11.22 -6.86 5.29
N THR A 174 11.30 -6.91 6.63
CA THR A 174 10.17 -7.31 7.46
C THR A 174 9.71 -6.19 8.38
N PHE A 175 8.41 -6.03 8.47
CA PHE A 175 7.72 -5.11 9.38
C PHE A 175 6.90 -5.89 10.40
N TYR A 176 7.20 -5.70 11.68
CA TYR A 176 6.41 -6.22 12.79
C TYR A 176 5.69 -5.10 13.51
N LEU A 177 4.41 -5.29 13.76
CA LEU A 177 3.59 -4.41 14.57
C LEU A 177 2.90 -5.20 15.68
N SER A 178 3.02 -4.71 16.91
CA SER A 178 2.24 -5.17 18.04
C SER A 178 1.32 -4.04 18.49
N THR A 179 0.02 -4.23 18.38
CA THR A 179 -1.00 -3.27 18.79
C THR A 179 -1.25 -3.31 20.29
N ALA A 180 -1.80 -2.25 20.86
CA ALA A 180 -2.11 -2.16 22.28
C ALA A 180 -3.16 -3.19 22.70
N SER A 181 -4.18 -3.43 21.87
CA SER A 181 -5.21 -4.45 22.08
C SER A 181 -4.73 -5.89 21.86
N GLY A 182 -3.64 -6.08 21.11
CA GLY A 182 -3.17 -7.40 20.67
C GLY A 182 -3.98 -7.99 19.50
N SER A 183 -4.90 -7.22 18.89
CA SER A 183 -5.70 -7.61 17.73
C SER A 183 -5.75 -6.48 16.69
N MET A 184 -6.05 -6.83 15.44
CA MET A 184 -6.38 -5.91 14.36
C MET A 184 -7.89 -5.90 14.05
N ASP A 185 -8.71 -6.62 14.79
CA ASP A 185 -10.12 -6.82 14.47
C ASP A 185 -10.91 -5.50 14.40
N ALA A 186 -10.69 -4.60 15.35
CA ALA A 186 -11.36 -3.31 15.39
C ALA A 186 -10.97 -2.43 14.19
N VAL A 187 -9.67 -2.36 13.88
CA VAL A 187 -9.12 -1.63 12.72
C VAL A 187 -9.64 -2.21 11.40
N ASN A 188 -9.73 -3.55 11.31
CA ASN A 188 -10.21 -4.22 10.10
C ASN A 188 -11.72 -4.10 9.89
N ALA A 189 -12.47 -3.90 10.97
CA ALA A 189 -13.93 -3.72 10.91
C ALA A 189 -14.33 -2.30 10.48
N ASP A 190 -13.56 -1.29 10.88
CA ASP A 190 -13.85 0.12 10.59
C ASP A 190 -12.56 0.90 10.35
N LYS A 191 -12.42 1.47 9.14
CA LYS A 191 -11.22 2.22 8.72
C LYS A 191 -10.97 3.49 9.54
N SER A 192 -11.99 4.02 10.24
CA SER A 192 -11.87 5.19 11.11
C SER A 192 -11.27 4.87 12.48
N VAL A 193 -11.23 3.58 12.86
CA VAL A 193 -10.62 3.15 14.12
C VAL A 193 -9.10 3.20 14.00
N GLU A 194 -8.49 3.98 14.89
CA GLU A 194 -7.05 4.06 15.04
C GLU A 194 -6.59 3.23 16.24
N GLU A 195 -5.53 2.47 16.09
CA GLU A 195 -4.94 1.62 17.12
C GLU A 195 -3.49 2.03 17.38
N GLU A 196 -3.12 2.22 18.64
CA GLU A 196 -1.73 2.44 19.03
C GLU A 196 -0.94 1.14 19.00
N GLY A 197 0.36 1.24 18.66
CA GLY A 197 1.22 0.08 18.62
C GLY A 197 2.72 0.39 18.72
N ARG A 198 3.47 -0.69 18.77
CA ARG A 198 4.93 -0.68 18.70
C ARG A 198 5.37 -1.42 17.45
N TYR A 199 6.27 -0.80 16.70
CA TYR A 199 6.77 -1.35 15.46
C TYR A 199 8.28 -1.63 15.52
N VAL A 200 8.71 -2.53 14.65
CA VAL A 200 10.10 -2.74 14.31
C VAL A 200 10.24 -3.13 12.85
N PHE A 201 11.21 -2.53 12.17
CA PHE A 201 11.62 -2.90 10.82
C PHE A 201 12.95 -3.64 10.86
N TYR A 202 13.07 -4.66 10.02
CA TYR A 202 14.29 -5.40 9.73
C TYR A 202 14.59 -5.30 8.25
N SER A 203 15.87 -5.10 7.90
CA SER A 203 16.33 -5.17 6.51
C SER A 203 16.26 -6.61 5.98
N GLU A 204 16.41 -6.77 4.66
CA GLU A 204 16.53 -8.07 4.01
C GLU A 204 17.67 -8.95 4.56
N GLU A 205 18.71 -8.34 5.14
CA GLU A 205 19.81 -9.05 5.80
C GLU A 205 19.48 -9.49 7.24
N GLY A 206 18.25 -9.27 7.72
CA GLY A 206 17.83 -9.57 9.08
C GLY A 206 18.44 -8.66 10.14
N LYS A 207 18.91 -7.47 9.77
CA LYS A 207 19.38 -6.46 10.70
C LYS A 207 18.24 -5.54 11.11
N LYS A 208 18.13 -5.28 12.43
CA LYS A 208 17.19 -4.29 12.92
C LYS A 208 17.54 -2.93 12.34
N ASP A 209 16.60 -2.31 11.64
CA ASP A 209 16.71 -0.96 11.09
C ASP A 209 16.23 0.07 12.12
N VAL A 210 14.93 0.15 12.35
CA VAL A 210 14.33 1.13 13.27
C VAL A 210 13.16 0.51 14.04
N SER A 211 12.89 1.03 15.22
CA SER A 211 11.72 0.64 16.04
C SER A 211 11.19 1.85 16.82
N GLY A 212 9.90 1.79 17.19
CA GLY A 212 9.28 2.85 17.95
C GLY A 212 7.81 2.62 18.22
N ARG A 213 7.11 3.68 18.61
CA ARG A 213 5.65 3.73 18.72
C ARG A 213 5.04 4.25 17.43
N CYS A 214 3.83 3.83 17.13
CA CYS A 214 3.06 4.28 15.99
C CYS A 214 1.57 4.19 16.28
N ARG A 215 0.80 4.78 15.38
CA ARG A 215 -0.64 4.58 15.24
C ARG A 215 -0.92 3.98 13.87
N ILE A 216 -1.89 3.08 13.78
CA ILE A 216 -2.31 2.43 12.55
C ILE A 216 -3.81 2.50 12.41
N HIS A 217 -4.29 2.81 11.23
CA HIS A 217 -5.72 2.76 10.87
C HIS A 217 -5.90 2.29 9.44
N GLY A 218 -7.12 1.88 9.09
CA GLY A 218 -7.47 1.48 7.74
C GLY A 218 -7.43 2.65 6.75
N ARG A 219 -7.19 2.35 5.46
CA ARG A 219 -7.24 3.33 4.37
C ARG A 219 -7.81 2.73 3.09
N GLY A 220 -8.11 3.60 2.14
CA GLY A 220 -8.66 3.26 0.85
C GLY A 220 -10.18 3.44 0.81
N ASN A 221 -10.72 3.44 -0.38
CA ASN A 221 -12.16 3.56 -0.66
C ASN A 221 -12.70 2.21 -1.14
N SER A 222 -12.72 1.96 -2.44
CA SER A 222 -13.12 0.67 -3.00
C SER A 222 -12.23 -0.48 -2.53
N SER A 223 -10.93 -0.26 -2.42
CA SER A 223 -9.93 -1.22 -1.94
C SER A 223 -10.12 -1.62 -0.47
N TRP A 224 -10.84 -0.83 0.34
CA TRP A 224 -11.18 -1.20 1.70
C TRP A 224 -12.12 -2.41 1.81
N ASN A 225 -12.87 -2.71 0.76
CA ASN A 225 -13.77 -3.87 0.72
C ASN A 225 -13.04 -5.20 0.45
N SER A 226 -11.76 -5.16 0.08
CA SER A 226 -10.96 -6.36 -0.13
C SER A 226 -10.61 -7.04 1.19
N ASP A 227 -10.38 -8.35 1.19
CA ASP A 227 -9.99 -9.10 2.40
C ASP A 227 -8.62 -8.61 2.91
N LYS A 228 -7.65 -8.46 2.02
CA LYS A 228 -6.35 -7.86 2.33
C LYS A 228 -6.47 -6.33 2.37
N LYS A 229 -6.55 -5.77 3.58
CA LYS A 229 -6.74 -4.33 3.82
C LYS A 229 -5.46 -3.54 3.57
N GLN A 230 -5.64 -2.26 3.24
CA GLN A 230 -4.57 -1.26 3.22
C GLN A 230 -4.55 -0.47 4.53
N TYR A 231 -3.37 0.02 4.95
CA TYR A 231 -3.25 0.74 6.21
C TYR A 231 -2.44 2.04 6.05
N SER A 232 -2.82 3.04 6.85
CA SER A 232 -2.00 4.20 7.18
C SER A 232 -1.20 3.90 8.43
N LEU A 233 0.10 4.15 8.38
CA LEU A 233 1.02 3.99 9.49
C LEU A 233 1.60 5.37 9.84
N ASN A 234 1.30 5.86 11.03
CA ASN A 234 1.78 7.14 11.56
C ASN A 234 2.80 6.85 12.68
N LEU A 235 4.08 7.13 12.43
CA LEU A 235 5.12 6.96 13.43
C LEU A 235 5.03 8.09 14.46
N ALA A 236 5.34 7.82 15.73
CA ALA A 236 5.32 8.80 16.79
C ALA A 236 6.39 9.91 16.64
N SER A 237 7.33 9.74 15.74
CA SER A 237 8.35 10.73 15.39
C SER A 237 8.90 10.46 13.99
N VAL A 238 9.37 11.53 13.35
CA VAL A 238 10.03 11.49 12.04
C VAL A 238 11.25 10.58 12.10
N ARG A 239 11.35 9.63 11.20
CA ARG A 239 12.43 8.62 11.11
C ARG A 239 12.78 8.28 9.65
N SER A 240 14.04 7.96 9.42
CA SER A 240 14.44 7.19 8.24
C SER A 240 14.07 5.71 8.47
N VAL A 241 13.41 5.10 7.52
CA VAL A 241 12.94 3.70 7.55
C VAL A 241 13.48 3.02 6.31
N LEU A 242 14.23 1.91 6.49
CA LEU A 242 14.77 1.08 5.39
C LEU A 242 15.50 1.92 4.32
N GLY A 243 16.29 2.90 4.77
CA GLY A 243 17.07 3.78 3.88
C GLY A 243 16.28 4.87 3.18
N MET A 244 14.96 4.95 3.37
CA MET A 244 14.14 6.07 2.87
C MET A 244 14.45 7.36 3.63
N GLU A 245 14.18 8.51 3.01
CA GLU A 245 14.24 9.81 3.68
C GLU A 245 13.32 9.86 4.91
N GLU A 246 13.67 10.75 5.84
CA GLU A 246 12.91 10.92 7.07
C GLU A 246 11.43 11.24 6.80
N SER A 247 10.56 10.47 7.43
CA SER A 247 9.10 10.59 7.36
C SER A 247 8.46 10.04 8.64
N GLU A 248 7.28 10.50 8.96
CA GLU A 248 6.43 9.90 10.00
C GLU A 248 5.15 9.29 9.43
N LYS A 249 4.75 9.65 8.20
CA LYS A 249 3.50 9.18 7.57
C LYS A 249 3.80 8.20 6.42
N PHE A 250 3.41 6.96 6.59
CA PHE A 250 3.57 5.90 5.61
C PHE A 250 2.22 5.25 5.26
N ALA A 251 2.17 4.60 4.11
CA ALA A 251 1.10 3.71 3.70
C ALA A 251 1.64 2.29 3.51
N LEU A 252 0.90 1.31 3.97
CA LEU A 252 1.05 -0.09 3.59
C LEU A 252 0.04 -0.37 2.47
N ILE A 253 0.53 -0.36 1.23
CA ILE A 253 -0.27 -0.57 0.02
C ILE A 253 -0.35 -2.07 -0.22
N ALA A 254 -1.57 -2.62 -0.19
CA ALA A 254 -1.80 -4.06 -0.22
C ALA A 254 -1.56 -4.69 -1.60
N ASN A 255 -1.70 -3.92 -2.69
CA ASN A 255 -1.68 -4.39 -4.09
C ASN A 255 -2.56 -5.64 -4.31
N HIS A 256 -3.71 -5.73 -3.62
CA HIS A 256 -4.57 -6.91 -3.68
C HIS A 256 -5.19 -7.10 -5.08
N SER A 257 -5.60 -6.00 -5.73
CA SER A 257 -6.16 -5.99 -7.09
C SER A 257 -5.10 -6.06 -8.20
N ASP A 258 -3.82 -6.05 -7.85
CA ASP A 258 -2.69 -6.12 -8.77
C ASP A 258 -1.91 -7.43 -8.56
N ASP A 259 -2.20 -8.46 -9.36
CA ASP A 259 -1.51 -9.75 -9.28
C ASP A 259 -0.01 -9.62 -9.54
N SER A 260 0.41 -8.62 -10.35
CA SER A 260 1.82 -8.32 -10.60
C SER A 260 2.54 -7.71 -9.41
N LYS A 261 1.80 -7.09 -8.48
CA LYS A 261 2.31 -6.26 -7.37
C LYS A 261 3.16 -5.05 -7.82
N LEU A 262 3.38 -4.84 -9.14
CA LEU A 262 4.38 -3.92 -9.68
C LEU A 262 3.84 -2.54 -10.13
N LYS A 263 2.53 -2.36 -10.32
CA LYS A 263 2.00 -1.14 -10.95
C LYS A 263 2.40 0.14 -10.19
N ASN A 264 2.05 0.23 -8.92
CA ASN A 264 2.45 1.38 -8.08
C ASN A 264 3.97 1.50 -7.98
N LYS A 265 4.70 0.39 -7.84
CA LYS A 265 6.17 0.37 -7.76
C LYS A 265 6.82 0.94 -9.02
N ALA A 266 6.39 0.48 -10.21
CA ALA A 266 6.91 0.96 -11.48
C ALA A 266 6.73 2.47 -11.65
N VAL A 267 5.54 2.99 -11.30
CA VAL A 267 5.26 4.43 -11.38
C VAL A 267 6.11 5.22 -10.40
N PHE A 268 6.22 4.80 -9.15
CA PHE A 268 7.05 5.48 -8.16
C PHE A 268 8.54 5.49 -8.58
N ASP A 269 9.06 4.36 -9.06
CA ASP A 269 10.45 4.26 -9.49
C ASP A 269 10.74 5.15 -10.72
N LEU A 270 9.84 5.14 -11.70
CA LEU A 270 9.97 5.97 -12.91
C LEU A 270 9.82 7.45 -12.59
N ALA A 271 8.87 7.82 -11.74
CA ALA A 271 8.71 9.20 -11.30
C ALA A 271 9.94 9.69 -10.54
N ALA A 272 10.53 8.87 -9.67
CA ALA A 272 11.77 9.19 -8.97
C ALA A 272 12.95 9.32 -9.93
N ALA A 273 13.12 8.38 -10.88
CA ALA A 273 14.17 8.41 -11.88
C ALA A 273 14.09 9.65 -12.77
N CYS A 274 12.88 10.14 -13.04
CA CYS A 274 12.62 11.36 -13.81
C CYS A 274 12.65 12.64 -12.97
N GLY A 275 12.95 12.57 -11.67
CA GLY A 275 12.97 13.73 -10.78
C GLY A 275 11.61 14.43 -10.70
N MET A 276 10.53 13.66 -10.64
CA MET A 276 9.21 14.21 -10.40
C MET A 276 9.09 14.70 -8.96
N PRO A 277 8.55 15.90 -8.71
CA PRO A 277 8.52 16.48 -7.37
C PRO A 277 7.64 15.66 -6.43
N ALA A 278 8.05 15.61 -5.16
CA ALA A 278 7.34 14.96 -4.07
C ALA A 278 7.08 13.46 -4.25
N THR A 279 7.79 12.79 -5.15
CA THR A 279 7.62 11.33 -5.39
C THR A 279 7.81 10.55 -4.10
N PRO A 280 6.87 9.68 -3.71
CA PRO A 280 6.99 8.85 -2.51
C PRO A 280 8.15 7.88 -2.61
N GLN A 281 9.05 7.89 -1.64
CA GLN A 281 10.01 6.80 -1.51
C GLN A 281 9.29 5.56 -0.98
N ASN A 282 9.70 4.39 -1.46
CA ASN A 282 8.94 3.16 -1.23
C ASN A 282 9.85 1.92 -1.27
N THR A 283 9.42 0.87 -0.57
CA THR A 283 10.06 -0.46 -0.61
C THR A 283 9.02 -1.53 -0.25
N TYR A 284 9.24 -2.78 -0.67
CA TYR A 284 8.39 -3.88 -0.23
C TYR A 284 8.74 -4.30 1.19
N VAL A 285 7.74 -4.78 1.92
CA VAL A 285 7.89 -5.35 3.26
C VAL A 285 6.96 -6.54 3.45
N ASN A 286 7.44 -7.60 4.09
CA ASN A 286 6.60 -8.63 4.68
C ASN A 286 6.02 -8.13 6.00
N VAL A 287 4.71 -8.16 6.17
CA VAL A 287 3.99 -7.55 7.30
C VAL A 287 3.50 -8.60 8.28
N TYR A 288 3.78 -8.38 9.57
CA TYR A 288 3.29 -9.20 10.66
C TYR A 288 2.55 -8.33 11.69
N PHE A 289 1.28 -8.62 11.93
CA PHE A 289 0.48 -7.99 12.98
C PHE A 289 0.28 -8.95 14.15
N ASN A 290 0.72 -8.53 15.34
CA ASN A 290 0.58 -9.33 16.56
C ASN A 290 1.12 -10.77 16.43
N GLY A 291 2.16 -10.94 15.61
CA GLY A 291 2.79 -12.21 15.32
C GLY A 291 2.16 -13.02 14.18
N ILE A 292 1.09 -12.53 13.56
CA ILE A 292 0.41 -13.19 12.43
C ILE A 292 0.87 -12.54 11.13
N TYR A 293 1.29 -13.35 10.16
CA TYR A 293 1.64 -12.86 8.83
C TYR A 293 0.42 -12.25 8.14
N ASN A 294 0.57 -11.05 7.64
CA ASN A 294 -0.51 -10.32 6.96
C ASN A 294 -0.25 -10.10 5.46
N GLY A 295 0.89 -10.54 4.95
CA GLY A 295 1.20 -10.51 3.52
C GLY A 295 2.33 -9.58 3.11
N LEU A 296 2.57 -9.52 1.81
CA LEU A 296 3.53 -8.64 1.14
C LEU A 296 2.88 -7.29 0.85
N TYR A 297 3.48 -6.20 1.32
CA TYR A 297 2.98 -4.83 1.13
C TYR A 297 4.05 -3.96 0.47
N LEU A 298 3.63 -2.96 -0.29
CA LEU A 298 4.49 -1.84 -0.68
C LEU A 298 4.37 -0.76 0.41
N LEU A 299 5.44 -0.58 1.18
CA LEU A 299 5.57 0.53 2.14
C LEU A 299 5.97 1.78 1.36
N ALA A 300 5.18 2.83 1.41
CA ALA A 300 5.44 4.09 0.73
C ALA A 300 5.23 5.28 1.66
N GLN A 301 6.01 6.34 1.50
CA GLN A 301 5.73 7.63 2.13
C GLN A 301 4.39 8.16 1.61
N ARG A 302 3.54 8.68 2.50
CA ARG A 302 2.25 9.23 2.06
C ARG A 302 2.41 10.59 1.37
N PRO A 303 1.56 10.93 0.38
CA PRO A 303 1.43 12.28 -0.17
C PRO A 303 0.84 13.21 0.90
N ASN A 304 1.68 13.71 1.78
CA ASN A 304 1.31 14.59 2.88
C ASN A 304 2.44 15.59 3.14
N ALA A 305 2.08 16.84 3.49
CA ALA A 305 3.05 17.89 3.74
C ALA A 305 3.63 17.85 5.16
N ARG A 306 2.85 17.33 6.13
CA ARG A 306 3.32 17.10 7.50
C ARG A 306 3.87 15.67 7.61
N GLY A 307 5.20 15.56 7.57
CA GLY A 307 5.88 14.26 7.76
C GLY A 307 5.72 13.23 6.65
N GLY A 308 5.23 13.62 5.46
CA GLY A 308 5.13 12.78 4.27
C GLY A 308 6.12 13.15 3.18
N SER A 309 5.81 12.82 1.91
CA SER A 309 6.71 13.08 0.77
C SER A 309 6.73 14.52 0.27
N VAL A 310 5.71 15.34 0.58
CA VAL A 310 5.56 16.69 0.03
C VAL A 310 6.27 17.72 0.92
N ARG A 311 7.25 18.46 0.38
CA ARG A 311 8.06 19.47 1.12
C ARG A 311 7.65 20.87 0.68
N ILE A 312 6.63 21.46 1.31
CA ILE A 312 6.03 22.76 0.95
C ILE A 312 5.98 23.78 2.11
N GLY A 313 6.77 23.57 3.13
CA GLY A 313 6.75 24.42 4.33
C GLY A 313 5.71 23.96 5.37
N ASN A 314 5.58 24.72 6.45
CA ASN A 314 4.72 24.36 7.57
C ASN A 314 3.67 25.47 7.81
N LEU A 315 2.67 25.55 6.91
CA LEU A 315 1.58 26.54 7.03
C LEU A 315 0.67 26.20 8.21
N GLU A 316 0.41 24.93 8.47
CA GLU A 316 -0.42 24.46 9.58
C GLU A 316 0.14 24.91 10.95
N GLU A 317 1.44 24.76 11.18
CA GLU A 317 2.08 25.27 12.40
C GLU A 317 1.95 26.79 12.53
N LYS A 318 2.07 27.52 11.41
CA LYS A 318 1.87 28.97 11.40
C LYS A 318 0.43 29.35 11.75
N ASN A 319 -0.57 28.57 11.25
CA ASN A 319 -1.97 28.72 11.59
C ASN A 319 -2.21 28.48 13.07
N TYR A 320 -1.65 27.39 13.61
CA TYR A 320 -1.70 27.10 15.03
C TYR A 320 -1.13 28.22 15.88
N GLN A 321 0.04 28.75 15.52
CA GLN A 321 0.67 29.87 16.22
C GLN A 321 -0.13 31.19 16.12
N ALA A 322 -0.78 31.43 14.96
CA ALA A 322 -1.68 32.59 14.79
C ALA A 322 -2.91 32.48 15.72
N ALA A 323 -3.51 31.28 15.80
CA ALA A 323 -4.66 31.01 16.66
C ALA A 323 -4.32 31.14 18.17
N LEU A 324 -3.15 30.66 18.58
CA LEU A 324 -2.65 30.88 19.94
C LEU A 324 -2.45 32.36 20.26
N LYS A 325 -1.80 33.10 19.36
CA LYS A 325 -1.51 34.51 19.53
C LYS A 325 -2.78 35.37 19.59
N SER A 326 -3.80 35.01 18.82
CA SER A 326 -5.10 35.69 18.81
C SER A 326 -5.98 35.32 20.02
N GLY A 327 -5.67 34.20 20.69
CA GLY A 327 -6.46 33.68 21.81
C GLY A 327 -7.69 32.88 21.35
N GLU A 328 -7.74 32.44 20.10
CA GLU A 328 -8.79 31.54 19.58
C GLU A 328 -8.67 30.14 20.16
N ILE A 329 -7.46 29.72 20.49
CA ILE A 329 -7.16 28.47 21.20
C ILE A 329 -6.24 28.76 22.39
N ASP A 330 -6.30 27.97 23.44
CA ASP A 330 -5.31 27.98 24.53
C ASP A 330 -4.30 26.84 24.35
N GLU A 331 -3.09 27.04 24.90
CA GLU A 331 -1.97 26.11 24.74
C GLU A 331 -2.26 24.71 25.29
N LYS A 332 -3.12 24.55 26.30
CA LYS A 332 -3.47 23.26 26.89
C LYS A 332 -4.45 22.45 26.01
N THR A 333 -5.44 23.17 25.49
CA THR A 333 -6.45 22.56 24.62
C THR A 333 -5.85 22.24 23.25
N GLY A 334 -5.08 23.17 22.68
CA GLY A 334 -4.45 23.00 21.37
C GLY A 334 -3.38 21.90 21.31
N ALA A 335 -2.68 21.64 22.42
CA ALA A 335 -1.66 20.60 22.47
C ALA A 335 -2.21 19.16 22.45
N LEU A 336 -3.52 18.97 22.63
CA LEU A 336 -4.18 17.67 22.76
C LEU A 336 -5.10 17.31 21.59
N ALA A 337 -5.39 18.24 20.69
CA ALA A 337 -6.30 18.06 19.58
C ALA A 337 -5.55 18.00 18.23
N GLU A 338 -6.06 17.22 17.30
CA GLU A 338 -5.61 17.29 15.92
C GLU A 338 -6.10 18.60 15.29
N PRO A 339 -5.39 19.19 14.31
CA PRO A 339 -5.75 20.49 13.72
C PRO A 339 -7.19 20.57 13.20
N GLU A 340 -7.68 19.49 12.61
CA GLU A 340 -9.05 19.40 12.05
C GLU A 340 -10.16 19.38 13.11
N ASP A 341 -9.82 19.08 14.36
CA ASP A 341 -10.76 19.05 15.50
C ASP A 341 -10.76 20.36 16.31
N LEU A 342 -9.81 21.26 16.04
CA LEU A 342 -9.69 22.52 16.76
C LEU A 342 -10.77 23.54 16.37
N PHE A 343 -11.29 23.45 15.13
CA PHE A 343 -12.20 24.44 14.58
C PHE A 343 -13.40 23.79 13.89
N GLU A 344 -14.55 24.49 13.98
CA GLU A 344 -15.75 24.09 13.24
C GLU A 344 -15.56 24.34 11.73
N LYS A 345 -16.35 23.61 10.92
CA LYS A 345 -16.44 23.85 9.48
C LYS A 345 -17.31 25.07 9.20
N VAL A 346 -16.90 25.93 8.26
CA VAL A 346 -17.70 27.02 7.71
C VAL A 346 -17.86 26.87 6.21
N ASP A 347 -19.05 27.12 5.72
CA ASP A 347 -19.39 27.07 4.31
C ASP A 347 -19.52 28.49 3.76
N HIS A 348 -18.95 28.74 2.60
CA HIS A 348 -18.99 30.01 1.90
C HIS A 348 -19.26 29.78 0.41
N THR A 349 -20.17 30.58 -0.15
CA THR A 349 -20.41 30.61 -1.59
C THR A 349 -20.06 32.01 -2.09
N ASP A 350 -19.24 32.09 -3.13
CA ASP A 350 -18.83 33.37 -3.71
C ASP A 350 -19.91 33.97 -4.64
N GLN A 351 -19.59 35.10 -5.28
CA GLN A 351 -20.52 35.82 -6.15
C GLN A 351 -20.85 35.04 -7.45
N ASP A 352 -19.98 34.16 -7.85
CA ASP A 352 -20.10 33.31 -9.04
C ASP A 352 -20.81 31.97 -8.74
N GLY A 353 -21.17 31.74 -7.46
CA GLY A 353 -21.85 30.53 -7.01
C GLY A 353 -20.89 29.38 -6.72
N LEU A 354 -19.56 29.64 -6.67
CA LEU A 354 -18.56 28.63 -6.36
C LEU A 354 -18.40 28.45 -4.85
N GLU A 355 -18.28 27.20 -4.42
CA GLU A 355 -18.28 26.82 -3.02
C GLU A 355 -16.87 26.74 -2.42
N ILE A 356 -16.77 27.10 -1.14
CA ILE A 356 -15.57 26.99 -0.32
C ILE A 356 -15.98 26.48 1.06
N HIS A 357 -15.37 25.41 1.52
CA HIS A 357 -15.60 24.77 2.82
C HIS A 357 -14.31 24.78 3.62
N ALA A 358 -14.25 25.64 4.62
CA ALA A 358 -13.03 25.99 5.35
C ALA A 358 -13.18 25.79 6.87
N SER A 359 -12.11 25.98 7.63
CA SER A 359 -12.17 26.02 9.08
C SER A 359 -12.69 27.39 9.57
N SER A 360 -13.30 27.41 10.76
CA SER A 360 -13.82 28.62 11.41
C SER A 360 -12.73 29.50 12.02
N GLN A 361 -11.45 29.12 11.95
CA GLN A 361 -10.33 29.93 12.41
C GLN A 361 -10.34 31.29 11.71
N GLN A 362 -10.21 32.36 12.50
CA GLN A 362 -10.22 33.74 11.97
C GLN A 362 -8.82 34.28 11.77
N SER A 363 -7.88 33.86 12.64
CA SER A 363 -6.49 34.32 12.59
C SER A 363 -5.72 33.54 11.51
N VAL A 364 -4.97 34.27 10.70
CA VAL A 364 -4.07 33.72 9.69
C VAL A 364 -2.67 34.29 9.87
N PRO A 365 -1.62 33.60 9.44
CA PRO A 365 -0.26 34.14 9.43
C PRO A 365 -0.10 35.26 8.40
N ASP A 366 0.93 36.10 8.55
CA ASP A 366 1.22 37.22 7.63
C ASP A 366 1.48 36.77 6.19
N ASN A 367 1.95 35.54 5.99
CA ASN A 367 2.23 34.98 4.67
C ASN A 367 1.46 33.69 4.43
N ILE A 368 0.42 33.77 3.60
CA ILE A 368 -0.43 32.68 3.13
C ILE A 368 -0.18 32.35 1.63
N SER A 369 0.93 32.81 1.05
CA SER A 369 1.20 32.67 -0.39
C SER A 369 1.42 31.25 -0.86
N GLY A 370 1.56 30.29 0.03
CA GLY A 370 1.78 28.87 -0.28
C GLY A 370 1.92 28.04 0.98
N GLY A 371 2.17 26.76 0.79
CA GLY A 371 2.09 25.74 1.83
C GLY A 371 0.80 24.94 1.67
N TYR A 372 0.30 24.81 0.43
CA TYR A 372 -0.94 24.08 0.14
C TYR A 372 -0.66 22.79 -0.61
N LEU A 373 -1.30 21.72 -0.19
CA LEU A 373 -1.44 20.47 -0.93
C LEU A 373 -2.92 20.25 -1.22
N LEU A 374 -3.25 20.11 -2.48
CA LEU A 374 -4.60 19.95 -3.01
C LEU A 374 -4.73 18.59 -3.68
N GLU A 375 -5.91 18.01 -3.63
CA GLU A 375 -6.25 16.77 -4.33
C GLU A 375 -7.53 16.99 -5.16
N MET A 376 -7.49 16.66 -6.46
CA MET A 376 -8.72 16.48 -7.21
C MET A 376 -9.33 15.15 -6.78
N ASP A 377 -10.53 15.21 -6.19
CA ASP A 377 -11.24 14.03 -5.67
C ASP A 377 -12.72 14.12 -6.02
N GLY A 378 -13.22 13.11 -6.74
CA GLY A 378 -14.64 13.00 -7.09
C GLY A 378 -15.55 12.74 -5.89
N ARG A 379 -14.99 12.47 -4.71
CA ARG A 379 -15.72 12.32 -3.44
C ARG A 379 -15.49 13.48 -2.48
N TYR A 380 -15.16 14.63 -3.00
CA TYR A 380 -14.87 15.85 -2.23
C TYR A 380 -15.92 16.15 -1.13
N GLU A 381 -17.21 15.79 -1.36
CA GLU A 381 -18.28 16.00 -0.37
C GLU A 381 -18.11 15.15 0.91
N GLU A 382 -17.34 14.06 0.86
CA GLU A 382 -17.01 13.24 2.03
C GLU A 382 -15.89 13.89 2.88
N GLU A 383 -15.19 14.90 2.33
CA GLU A 383 -14.07 15.59 2.97
C GLU A 383 -14.55 16.88 3.65
N LYS A 384 -13.84 17.30 4.70
CA LYS A 384 -14.24 18.43 5.54
C LYS A 384 -13.97 19.77 4.85
N TYR A 385 -12.84 19.90 4.18
CA TYR A 385 -12.33 21.14 3.60
C TYR A 385 -12.03 20.97 2.11
N TRP A 386 -12.71 21.79 1.31
CA TRP A 386 -12.61 21.74 -0.15
C TRP A 386 -13.17 23.01 -0.81
N PHE A 387 -12.82 23.24 -2.06
CA PHE A 387 -13.37 24.32 -2.86
C PHE A 387 -13.69 23.86 -4.30
N SER A 388 -14.58 24.58 -4.97
CA SER A 388 -14.90 24.37 -6.38
C SER A 388 -14.20 25.39 -7.28
N THR A 389 -13.93 24.94 -8.52
CA THR A 389 -13.66 25.81 -9.68
C THR A 389 -14.81 25.66 -10.67
N ASP A 390 -14.71 26.28 -11.85
CA ASP A 390 -15.73 26.11 -12.90
C ASP A 390 -15.83 24.65 -13.39
N ARG A 391 -14.82 23.81 -13.14
CA ARG A 391 -14.70 22.47 -13.74
C ARG A 391 -14.39 21.34 -12.77
N HIS A 392 -13.71 21.64 -11.69
CA HIS A 392 -13.22 20.64 -10.73
C HIS A 392 -13.51 21.04 -9.29
N HIS A 393 -13.41 20.04 -8.41
CA HIS A 393 -13.41 20.21 -6.96
C HIS A 393 -12.04 19.82 -6.41
N PHE A 394 -11.54 20.60 -5.48
CA PHE A 394 -10.23 20.38 -4.85
C PHE A 394 -10.41 20.23 -3.35
N VAL A 395 -10.00 19.07 -2.83
CA VAL A 395 -9.87 18.84 -1.40
C VAL A 395 -8.56 19.45 -0.93
N VAL A 396 -8.60 20.21 0.16
CA VAL A 396 -7.42 20.78 0.79
C VAL A 396 -6.84 19.75 1.76
N LYS A 397 -5.80 19.04 1.33
CA LYS A 397 -5.12 18.01 2.14
C LYS A 397 -4.11 18.59 3.11
N TYR A 398 -3.66 19.82 2.86
CA TYR A 398 -2.77 20.57 3.75
C TYR A 398 -2.87 22.07 3.47
N PRO A 399 -2.96 22.91 4.51
CA PRO A 399 -3.06 22.53 5.93
C PRO A 399 -4.35 21.73 6.21
N GLU A 400 -4.30 20.85 7.22
CA GLU A 400 -5.42 19.95 7.55
C GLU A 400 -6.67 20.71 8.06
N ALA A 401 -6.52 21.98 8.44
CA ALA A 401 -7.61 22.88 8.87
C ALA A 401 -7.39 24.31 8.34
N ALA A 402 -7.46 24.47 7.01
CA ALA A 402 -7.25 25.77 6.37
C ALA A 402 -8.33 26.80 6.79
N PRO A 403 -7.95 28.00 7.30
CA PRO A 403 -8.87 29.11 7.51
C PRO A 403 -9.53 29.58 6.21
N LEU A 404 -10.73 30.20 6.32
CA LEU A 404 -11.47 30.68 5.15
C LEU A 404 -10.67 31.68 4.29
N GLU A 405 -9.81 32.51 4.88
CA GLU A 405 -8.98 33.45 4.12
C GLU A 405 -7.93 32.72 3.27
N GLU A 406 -7.34 31.65 3.79
CA GLU A 406 -6.39 30.80 3.06
C GLU A 406 -7.08 30.01 1.94
N GLU A 407 -8.23 29.42 2.23
CA GLU A 407 -9.02 28.72 1.24
C GLU A 407 -9.45 29.64 0.09
N LYS A 408 -9.91 30.83 0.39
CA LYS A 408 -10.21 31.87 -0.62
C LYS A 408 -8.99 32.21 -1.46
N TYR A 409 -7.83 32.37 -0.81
CA TYR A 409 -6.60 32.68 -1.53
C TYR A 409 -6.22 31.58 -2.52
N ILE A 410 -6.19 30.33 -2.07
CA ILE A 410 -5.77 29.22 -2.94
C ILE A 410 -6.82 28.91 -4.00
N ALA A 411 -8.11 28.97 -3.69
CA ALA A 411 -9.20 28.79 -4.65
C ALA A 411 -9.14 29.86 -5.76
N ASP A 412 -8.98 31.13 -5.41
CA ASP A 412 -8.82 32.21 -6.38
C ASP A 412 -7.57 32.02 -7.24
N TYR A 413 -6.47 31.57 -6.64
CA TYR A 413 -5.22 31.29 -7.38
C TYR A 413 -5.40 30.17 -8.42
N VAL A 414 -6.00 29.05 -8.04
CA VAL A 414 -6.29 27.90 -8.92
C VAL A 414 -7.26 28.31 -10.04
N ARG A 415 -8.32 29.06 -9.72
CA ARG A 415 -9.29 29.58 -10.71
C ARG A 415 -8.65 30.52 -11.73
N LYS A 416 -7.70 31.36 -11.29
CA LYS A 416 -6.94 32.22 -12.21
C LYS A 416 -6.04 31.43 -13.16
N ALA A 417 -5.41 30.37 -12.68
CA ALA A 417 -4.66 29.46 -13.53
C ALA A 417 -5.57 28.75 -14.53
N GLU A 418 -6.73 28.21 -14.06
CA GLU A 418 -7.72 27.56 -14.91
C GLU A 418 -8.24 28.51 -16.00
N LYS A 419 -8.63 29.73 -15.65
CA LYS A 419 -9.04 30.75 -16.62
C LYS A 419 -7.99 31.07 -17.67
N ALA A 420 -6.68 30.96 -17.35
CA ALA A 420 -5.60 31.22 -18.30
C ALA A 420 -5.50 30.07 -19.32
N PHE A 421 -5.31 28.82 -18.90
CA PHE A 421 -5.04 27.74 -19.84
C PHE A 421 -6.28 27.26 -20.63
N TYR A 422 -7.50 27.60 -20.19
CA TYR A 422 -8.71 27.39 -20.99
C TYR A 422 -8.91 28.47 -22.09
N GLN A 423 -8.11 29.55 -22.11
CA GLN A 423 -8.10 30.47 -23.25
C GLN A 423 -7.25 29.89 -24.39
N LYS A 424 -7.66 30.11 -25.62
CA LYS A 424 -6.96 29.65 -26.81
C LYS A 424 -5.52 30.19 -26.92
N ASP A 425 -5.31 31.41 -26.43
CA ASP A 425 -3.99 32.07 -26.38
C ASP A 425 -3.24 31.79 -25.09
N GLY A 426 -3.85 31.06 -24.15
CA GLY A 426 -3.25 30.71 -22.87
C GLY A 426 -3.13 31.87 -21.87
N VAL A 427 -3.86 32.99 -22.09
CA VAL A 427 -3.73 34.22 -21.27
C VAL A 427 -5.02 34.46 -20.49
N ASN A 428 -4.89 34.63 -19.19
CA ASN A 428 -6.01 34.99 -18.33
C ASN A 428 -6.53 36.39 -18.68
N PRO A 429 -7.80 36.56 -19.08
CA PRO A 429 -8.35 37.83 -19.56
C PRO A 429 -8.47 38.91 -18.47
N GLU A 430 -8.46 38.53 -17.19
CA GLU A 430 -8.59 39.46 -16.05
C GLU A 430 -7.22 39.98 -15.59
N THR A 431 -6.21 39.10 -15.58
CA THR A 431 -4.87 39.42 -15.04
C THR A 431 -3.82 39.73 -16.10
N GLY A 432 -4.07 39.32 -17.35
CA GLY A 432 -3.10 39.42 -18.45
C GLY A 432 -1.90 38.47 -18.34
N LYS A 433 -1.90 37.56 -17.37
CA LYS A 433 -0.84 36.57 -17.16
C LYS A 433 -1.10 35.32 -18.02
N SER A 434 -0.03 34.72 -18.53
CA SER A 434 -0.13 33.43 -19.18
C SER A 434 -0.29 32.29 -18.17
N TRP A 435 -0.79 31.15 -18.61
CA TRP A 435 -0.86 29.96 -17.77
C TRP A 435 0.54 29.53 -17.26
N GLU A 436 1.61 29.78 -18.02
CA GLU A 436 3.00 29.52 -17.65
C GLU A 436 3.47 30.37 -16.45
N ASP A 437 2.79 31.49 -16.16
CA ASP A 437 3.04 32.31 -14.97
C ASP A 437 2.41 31.72 -13.69
N TYR A 438 1.51 30.75 -13.84
CA TYR A 438 0.81 30.10 -12.74
C TYR A 438 1.22 28.65 -12.51
N MET A 439 1.72 27.95 -13.53
CA MET A 439 1.92 26.51 -13.49
C MET A 439 3.36 26.14 -13.83
N ASP A 440 3.97 25.23 -13.04
CA ASP A 440 5.32 24.71 -13.33
C ASP A 440 5.28 23.73 -14.50
N MET A 441 5.61 24.22 -15.70
CA MET A 441 5.60 23.46 -16.94
C MET A 441 6.22 22.07 -16.81
N ALA A 442 7.35 21.96 -16.08
CA ALA A 442 8.10 20.71 -15.98
C ALA A 442 7.34 19.63 -15.20
N SER A 443 6.79 19.95 -14.02
CA SER A 443 6.03 19.00 -13.20
C SER A 443 4.73 18.58 -13.87
N TRP A 444 4.04 19.51 -14.54
CA TRP A 444 2.80 19.20 -15.27
C TRP A 444 3.06 18.34 -16.50
N ALA A 445 4.11 18.59 -17.27
CA ALA A 445 4.49 17.73 -18.39
C ALA A 445 4.91 16.33 -17.94
N LYS A 446 5.60 16.20 -16.80
CA LYS A 446 5.95 14.92 -16.19
C LYS A 446 4.70 14.18 -15.75
N MET A 447 3.76 14.83 -15.06
CA MET A 447 2.50 14.23 -14.64
C MET A 447 1.67 13.78 -15.84
N TYR A 448 1.57 14.62 -16.88
CA TYR A 448 0.90 14.24 -18.13
C TYR A 448 1.44 12.91 -18.67
N VAL A 449 2.77 12.79 -18.78
CA VAL A 449 3.39 11.55 -19.29
C VAL A 449 3.12 10.38 -18.37
N MET A 450 3.20 10.54 -17.04
CA MET A 450 2.90 9.46 -16.11
C MET A 450 1.45 8.99 -16.25
N GLN A 451 0.49 9.90 -16.30
CA GLN A 451 -0.94 9.57 -16.40
C GLN A 451 -1.29 8.95 -17.76
N ASP A 452 -0.88 9.58 -18.85
CA ASP A 452 -1.18 9.13 -20.21
C ASP A 452 -0.44 7.84 -20.57
N PHE A 453 0.87 7.79 -20.32
CA PHE A 453 1.67 6.61 -20.64
C PHE A 453 1.20 5.37 -19.88
N MET A 454 0.92 5.52 -18.59
CA MET A 454 0.45 4.41 -17.76
C MET A 454 -1.02 4.06 -18.01
N ALA A 455 -1.72 4.81 -18.85
CA ALA A 455 -3.15 4.65 -19.11
C ALA A 455 -3.95 4.62 -17.80
N GLN A 456 -3.72 5.62 -16.92
CA GLN A 456 -4.38 5.71 -15.63
C GLN A 456 -5.87 6.04 -15.82
N TRP A 457 -6.73 5.16 -15.29
CA TRP A 457 -8.18 5.26 -15.47
C TRP A 457 -8.81 6.43 -14.69
N ASP A 458 -8.32 6.67 -13.48
CA ASP A 458 -8.87 7.67 -12.54
C ASP A 458 -8.21 9.06 -12.68
N VAL A 459 -7.52 9.33 -13.79
CA VAL A 459 -6.84 10.61 -14.01
C VAL A 459 -7.79 11.79 -13.76
N GLU A 460 -7.32 12.79 -12.99
CA GLU A 460 -8.07 14.02 -12.60
C GLU A 460 -9.42 13.77 -11.89
N SER A 461 -9.67 12.53 -11.45
CA SER A 461 -10.88 12.17 -10.73
C SER A 461 -10.61 11.79 -9.28
N PHE A 462 -9.48 11.14 -9.03
CA PHE A 462 -9.05 10.69 -7.70
C PHE A 462 -7.53 10.70 -7.61
N SER A 463 -7.01 10.97 -6.42
CA SER A 463 -5.58 10.88 -6.13
C SER A 463 -4.67 11.71 -7.07
N PHE A 464 -5.21 12.80 -7.62
CA PHE A 464 -4.48 13.71 -8.48
C PHE A 464 -4.07 14.95 -7.69
N PHE A 465 -2.77 15.06 -7.37
CA PHE A 465 -2.25 16.06 -6.44
C PHE A 465 -1.64 17.26 -7.13
N VAL A 466 -1.91 18.45 -6.54
CA VAL A 466 -1.33 19.74 -6.91
C VAL A 466 -0.86 20.44 -5.65
N PHE A 467 0.30 21.09 -5.68
CA PHE A 467 0.78 21.81 -4.52
C PHE A 467 1.37 23.18 -4.86
N LYS A 468 1.35 24.08 -3.87
CA LYS A 468 1.90 25.43 -4.00
C LYS A 468 2.88 25.72 -2.86
N LYS A 469 4.11 26.13 -3.24
CA LYS A 469 5.15 26.51 -2.28
C LYS A 469 4.97 27.97 -1.82
N PRO A 470 5.41 28.33 -0.60
CA PRO A 470 5.44 29.70 -0.16
C PRO A 470 6.35 30.56 -1.05
N ASP A 471 5.92 31.81 -1.31
CA ASP A 471 6.67 32.81 -2.09
C ASP A 471 7.03 32.38 -3.54
N ASP A 472 6.42 31.30 -4.03
CA ASP A 472 6.59 30.79 -5.37
C ASP A 472 5.29 31.00 -6.17
N PRO A 473 5.32 31.64 -7.37
CA PRO A 473 4.12 31.90 -8.15
C PRO A 473 3.56 30.65 -8.86
N LEU A 474 4.19 29.47 -8.72
CA LEU A 474 3.81 28.32 -9.51
C LEU A 474 3.03 27.28 -8.72
N LEU A 475 2.05 26.67 -9.38
CA LEU A 475 1.39 25.44 -9.00
C LEU A 475 2.18 24.25 -9.58
N TYR A 476 2.57 23.35 -8.74
CA TYR A 476 3.28 22.12 -9.10
C TYR A 476 2.33 20.94 -9.15
N CYS A 477 2.50 20.05 -10.13
CA CYS A 477 1.75 18.81 -10.21
C CYS A 477 2.56 17.66 -9.59
N GLY A 478 1.92 16.88 -8.73
CA GLY A 478 2.51 15.76 -7.98
C GLY A 478 2.12 15.76 -6.51
N PRO A 479 2.46 14.67 -5.80
CA PRO A 479 3.13 13.46 -6.28
C PRO A 479 2.24 12.55 -7.12
N VAL A 480 2.85 11.55 -7.80
CA VAL A 480 2.12 10.41 -8.34
C VAL A 480 1.59 9.55 -7.21
N TRP A 481 0.37 9.02 -7.35
CA TRP A 481 -0.25 8.17 -6.34
C TRP A 481 -1.37 7.32 -6.96
N ASP A 482 -1.57 6.08 -6.42
CA ASP A 482 -2.73 5.22 -6.66
C ASP A 482 -2.88 4.77 -8.13
N PHE A 483 -1.86 4.10 -8.66
CA PHE A 483 -1.82 3.62 -10.04
C PHE A 483 -2.22 2.14 -10.21
N ASP A 484 -3.00 1.59 -9.29
CA ASP A 484 -3.49 0.21 -9.40
C ASP A 484 -4.49 0.02 -10.56
N LEU A 485 -5.22 1.06 -10.95
CA LEU A 485 -6.11 1.09 -12.11
C LEU A 485 -5.42 1.54 -13.41
N SER A 486 -4.14 1.21 -13.59
CA SER A 486 -3.33 1.58 -14.75
C SER A 486 -2.84 0.35 -15.52
N MET A 487 -2.09 0.58 -16.62
CA MET A 487 -1.41 -0.46 -17.41
C MET A 487 -2.34 -1.60 -17.84
N GLY A 488 -3.52 -1.23 -18.36
CA GLY A 488 -4.52 -2.19 -18.84
C GLY A 488 -5.50 -2.70 -17.82
N ALA A 489 -5.46 -2.24 -16.56
CA ALA A 489 -6.52 -2.50 -15.59
C ALA A 489 -7.73 -1.61 -15.88
N THR A 490 -8.90 -2.18 -15.94
CA THR A 490 -10.17 -1.44 -15.96
C THR A 490 -10.87 -1.69 -14.64
N GLY A 491 -10.82 -0.73 -13.74
CA GLY A 491 -11.36 -0.76 -12.38
C GLY A 491 -12.29 -1.91 -12.01
N LEU A 492 -12.00 -2.62 -10.94
CA LEU A 492 -12.77 -3.73 -10.38
C LEU A 492 -12.62 -5.08 -11.08
N GLY A 493 -11.40 -5.57 -11.25
CA GLY A 493 -11.19 -6.96 -11.59
C GLY A 493 -10.09 -7.19 -12.60
N ARG A 494 -9.58 -8.37 -12.62
CA ARG A 494 -8.52 -8.95 -13.44
C ARG A 494 -8.76 -8.76 -14.94
N LEU A 495 -8.55 -7.56 -15.47
CA LEU A 495 -8.76 -7.26 -16.88
C LEU A 495 -7.45 -6.99 -17.60
N THR A 496 -6.70 -8.04 -17.75
CA THR A 496 -5.36 -8.00 -18.34
C THR A 496 -5.33 -7.77 -19.85
N ASN A 497 -6.45 -7.96 -20.57
CA ASN A 497 -6.40 -7.99 -22.04
C ASN A 497 -7.19 -6.89 -22.77
N VAL A 498 -7.97 -6.06 -22.08
CA VAL A 498 -8.87 -5.09 -22.74
C VAL A 498 -8.19 -3.80 -23.11
N MET A 499 -7.27 -3.34 -22.26
CA MET A 499 -6.59 -2.08 -22.47
C MET A 499 -5.24 -2.33 -23.12
N LYS A 500 -5.26 -2.56 -24.43
CA LYS A 500 -4.02 -2.65 -25.19
C LYS A 500 -3.22 -1.36 -25.05
N TYR A 501 -1.91 -1.48 -25.19
CA TYR A 501 -0.95 -0.37 -25.20
C TYR A 501 -1.27 0.72 -26.26
N SER A 502 -2.16 0.46 -27.22
CA SER A 502 -2.58 1.40 -28.29
C SER A 502 -3.71 2.35 -27.91
N MET A 503 -4.13 2.41 -26.65
CA MET A 503 -5.14 3.35 -26.18
C MET A 503 -4.50 4.70 -25.86
N TRP A 504 -5.21 5.76 -26.21
CA TRP A 504 -4.82 7.13 -25.93
C TRP A 504 -5.85 7.77 -24.98
N LEU A 505 -5.47 8.11 -23.75
CA LEU A 505 -6.40 8.63 -22.74
C LEU A 505 -6.69 10.12 -22.88
N SER A 506 -5.70 10.92 -23.28
CA SER A 506 -5.84 12.38 -23.34
C SER A 506 -6.94 12.86 -24.30
N ASP A 507 -7.27 12.04 -25.31
CA ASP A 507 -8.36 12.38 -26.26
C ASP A 507 -9.79 12.19 -25.71
N HIS A 508 -9.93 11.63 -24.51
CA HIS A 508 -11.27 11.20 -24.03
C HIS A 508 -11.84 12.02 -22.89
N ARG A 509 -11.07 12.89 -22.27
CA ARG A 509 -11.51 13.66 -21.11
C ARG A 509 -11.33 15.16 -21.35
N GLU A 510 -12.38 15.90 -21.12
CA GLU A 510 -12.33 17.37 -21.07
C GLU A 510 -11.70 17.82 -19.73
N GLY A 511 -10.43 17.40 -19.48
CA GLY A 511 -9.70 17.69 -18.26
C GLY A 511 -8.61 18.74 -18.44
N TRP A 512 -7.92 19.06 -17.35
CA TRP A 512 -6.82 20.02 -17.33
C TRP A 512 -5.63 19.55 -18.17
N LEU A 513 -5.28 18.28 -18.12
CA LEU A 513 -4.16 17.72 -18.90
C LEU A 513 -4.43 17.81 -20.41
N THR A 514 -5.64 17.46 -20.85
CA THR A 514 -6.05 17.57 -22.24
C THR A 514 -6.03 19.02 -22.71
N GLN A 515 -6.53 19.95 -21.88
CA GLN A 515 -6.54 21.37 -22.22
C GLN A 515 -5.12 21.96 -22.29
N LEU A 516 -4.24 21.57 -21.36
CA LEU A 516 -2.82 21.96 -21.39
C LEU A 516 -2.12 21.46 -22.66
N ASP A 517 -2.40 20.22 -23.10
CA ASP A 517 -1.80 19.66 -24.31
C ASP A 517 -2.26 20.37 -25.59
N SER A 518 -3.37 21.09 -25.55
CA SER A 518 -3.78 21.97 -26.66
C SER A 518 -2.81 23.15 -26.88
N HIS A 519 -1.97 23.48 -25.90
CA HIS A 519 -0.97 24.54 -26.02
C HIS A 519 0.36 24.02 -26.61
N PRO A 520 0.84 24.58 -27.71
CA PRO A 520 2.05 24.06 -28.39
C PRO A 520 3.35 24.08 -27.56
N SER A 521 3.43 24.97 -26.54
CA SER A 521 4.57 24.99 -25.60
C SER A 521 4.55 23.78 -24.69
N PHE A 522 3.37 23.40 -24.19
CA PHE A 522 3.19 22.24 -23.33
C PHE A 522 3.42 20.93 -24.09
N SER A 523 2.79 20.73 -25.26
CA SER A 523 3.00 19.53 -26.10
C SER A 523 4.48 19.33 -26.45
N ARG A 524 5.25 20.43 -26.67
CA ARG A 524 6.71 20.35 -26.86
C ARG A 524 7.43 19.91 -25.57
N ALA A 525 7.02 20.42 -24.42
CA ALA A 525 7.60 20.02 -23.13
C ALA A 525 7.35 18.53 -22.85
N VAL A 526 6.12 18.05 -23.05
CA VAL A 526 5.73 16.63 -22.95
C VAL A 526 6.60 15.77 -23.86
N ARG A 527 6.73 16.13 -25.14
CA ARG A 527 7.58 15.39 -26.09
C ARG A 527 9.05 15.37 -25.67
N ASN A 528 9.59 16.52 -25.30
CA ASN A 528 10.98 16.61 -24.87
C ASN A 528 11.26 15.76 -23.63
N PHE A 529 10.37 15.79 -22.67
CA PHE A 529 10.47 14.98 -21.46
C PHE A 529 10.36 13.49 -21.79
N SER A 530 9.38 13.08 -22.59
CA SER A 530 9.21 11.67 -22.99
C SER A 530 10.50 11.11 -23.62
N GLU A 531 11.07 11.82 -24.61
CA GLU A 531 12.23 11.34 -25.38
C GLU A 531 13.54 11.39 -24.59
N LYS A 532 13.74 12.44 -23.78
CA LYS A 532 15.05 12.68 -23.17
C LYS A 532 15.22 12.12 -21.77
N GLU A 533 14.11 11.93 -21.05
CA GLU A 533 14.13 11.54 -19.65
C GLU A 533 13.31 10.26 -19.41
N PHE A 534 12.05 10.24 -19.81
CA PHE A 534 11.13 9.15 -19.44
C PHE A 534 11.47 7.83 -20.16
N TYR A 535 11.60 7.81 -21.48
CA TYR A 535 11.91 6.58 -22.22
C TYR A 535 13.26 5.97 -21.83
N PRO A 536 14.35 6.74 -21.66
CA PRO A 536 15.59 6.17 -21.13
C PRO A 536 15.46 5.60 -19.72
N ALA A 537 14.67 6.24 -18.84
CA ALA A 537 14.40 5.73 -17.51
C ALA A 537 13.59 4.42 -17.56
N LEU A 538 12.60 4.35 -18.44
CA LEU A 538 11.79 3.16 -18.65
C LEU A 538 12.61 1.99 -19.22
N GLU A 539 13.43 2.23 -20.24
CA GLU A 539 14.34 1.21 -20.80
C GLU A 539 15.26 0.62 -19.72
N LYS A 540 15.77 1.49 -18.83
CA LYS A 540 16.57 1.04 -17.70
C LYS A 540 15.73 0.22 -16.71
N TRP A 541 14.55 0.70 -16.35
CA TRP A 541 13.64 0.01 -15.41
C TRP A 541 13.26 -1.38 -15.95
N LEU A 542 12.89 -1.49 -17.23
CA LEU A 542 12.57 -2.76 -17.90
C LEU A 542 13.75 -3.75 -17.85
N LYS A 543 14.97 -3.26 -18.02
CA LYS A 543 16.18 -4.09 -17.92
C LYS A 543 16.43 -4.60 -16.49
N ASP A 544 16.16 -3.76 -15.50
CA ASP A 544 16.46 -4.07 -14.09
C ASP A 544 15.29 -4.85 -13.42
N SER A 545 14.09 -4.87 -14.02
CA SER A 545 12.87 -5.42 -13.44
C SER A 545 12.90 -6.95 -13.23
N ASP A 546 13.72 -7.71 -13.98
CA ASP A 546 13.89 -9.15 -13.75
C ASP A 546 14.42 -9.43 -12.33
N ASN A 547 15.42 -8.66 -11.90
CA ASN A 547 15.97 -8.80 -10.54
C ASN A 547 14.93 -8.47 -9.46
N LEU A 548 14.08 -7.46 -9.72
CA LEU A 548 12.99 -7.11 -8.81
C LEU A 548 11.96 -8.23 -8.71
N ILE A 549 11.53 -8.78 -9.86
CA ILE A 549 10.58 -9.90 -9.92
C ILE A 549 11.15 -11.10 -9.18
N ASP A 550 12.41 -11.50 -9.45
CA ASP A 550 13.06 -12.63 -8.80
C ASP A 550 13.15 -12.43 -7.27
N SER A 551 13.43 -11.20 -6.80
CA SER A 551 13.54 -10.90 -5.36
C SER A 551 12.20 -10.96 -4.62
N LEU A 552 11.07 -10.86 -5.32
CA LEU A 552 9.73 -10.85 -4.74
C LEU A 552 9.03 -12.21 -4.81
N GLU A 553 9.53 -13.16 -5.60
CA GLU A 553 8.80 -14.38 -5.96
C GLU A 553 8.34 -15.19 -4.74
N THR A 554 9.23 -15.44 -3.79
CA THR A 554 8.88 -16.19 -2.56
C THR A 554 7.92 -15.41 -1.66
N SER A 555 8.12 -14.10 -1.50
CA SER A 555 7.19 -13.26 -0.70
C SER A 555 5.82 -13.14 -1.36
N ALA A 556 5.76 -13.08 -2.69
CA ALA A 556 4.50 -13.07 -3.43
C ALA A 556 3.76 -14.41 -3.30
N ALA A 557 4.48 -15.53 -3.34
CA ALA A 557 3.90 -16.85 -3.09
C ALA A 557 3.34 -16.96 -1.67
N MET A 558 4.08 -16.48 -0.65
CA MET A 558 3.57 -16.38 0.72
C MET A 558 2.30 -15.53 0.83
N ASP A 559 2.26 -14.40 0.13
CA ASP A 559 1.12 -13.48 0.11
C ASP A 559 -0.12 -14.18 -0.47
N CYS A 560 0.03 -14.84 -1.61
CA CYS A 560 -1.05 -15.60 -2.25
C CYS A 560 -1.55 -16.72 -1.33
N ALA A 561 -0.65 -17.50 -0.74
CA ALA A 561 -1.01 -18.56 0.19
C ALA A 561 -1.74 -18.04 1.44
N ARG A 562 -1.41 -16.81 1.92
CA ARG A 562 -2.07 -16.18 3.07
C ARG A 562 -3.50 -15.74 2.78
N TRP A 563 -3.77 -15.33 1.54
CA TRP A 563 -5.04 -14.71 1.16
C TRP A 563 -5.88 -15.56 0.20
N ASP A 564 -5.56 -16.84 0.08
CA ASP A 564 -6.24 -17.80 -0.81
C ASP A 564 -6.31 -17.30 -2.27
N ASP A 565 -5.25 -16.63 -2.71
CA ASP A 565 -5.14 -16.15 -4.08
C ASP A 565 -4.33 -17.13 -4.92
N LYS A 566 -4.73 -17.28 -6.19
CA LYS A 566 -3.91 -18.02 -7.16
C LYS A 566 -2.58 -17.28 -7.38
N ASN A 567 -1.46 -18.01 -7.26
CA ASN A 567 -0.16 -17.40 -7.50
C ASN A 567 0.08 -17.21 -9.01
N GLU A 568 -0.32 -16.05 -9.51
CA GLU A 568 -0.08 -15.57 -10.88
C GLU A 568 0.96 -14.42 -10.92
N PHE A 569 1.70 -14.21 -9.83
CA PHE A 569 2.61 -13.06 -9.68
C PHE A 569 3.59 -12.94 -10.84
N ARG A 570 4.39 -13.98 -11.11
CA ARG A 570 5.45 -13.93 -12.14
C ARG A 570 4.89 -13.68 -13.53
N GLU A 571 3.81 -14.37 -13.91
CA GLU A 571 3.15 -14.20 -15.21
C GLU A 571 2.60 -12.78 -15.36
N SER A 572 1.91 -12.27 -14.34
CA SER A 572 1.36 -10.92 -14.32
C SER A 572 2.44 -9.85 -14.32
N ALA A 573 3.55 -10.06 -13.60
CA ALA A 573 4.69 -9.14 -13.58
C ALA A 573 5.37 -9.03 -14.96
N LEU A 574 5.56 -10.15 -15.65
CA LEU A 574 6.07 -10.17 -17.02
C LEU A 574 5.09 -9.50 -18.00
N ALA A 575 3.79 -9.72 -17.84
CA ALA A 575 2.77 -9.06 -18.66
C ALA A 575 2.79 -7.52 -18.51
N ILE A 576 3.03 -6.99 -17.30
CA ILE A 576 3.21 -5.55 -17.09
C ILE A 576 4.46 -5.03 -17.83
N ARG A 577 5.58 -5.76 -17.79
CA ARG A 577 6.78 -5.39 -18.54
C ARG A 577 6.51 -5.32 -20.04
N ASP A 578 5.85 -6.34 -20.59
CA ASP A 578 5.52 -6.42 -22.02
C ASP A 578 4.56 -5.29 -22.41
N TRP A 579 3.60 -4.97 -21.54
CA TRP A 579 2.69 -3.84 -21.73
C TRP A 579 3.46 -2.51 -21.78
N LEU A 580 4.35 -2.26 -20.83
CA LEU A 580 5.16 -1.02 -20.77
C LEU A 580 6.06 -0.88 -22.00
N SER A 581 6.71 -1.96 -22.45
CA SER A 581 7.53 -1.99 -23.65
C SER A 581 6.68 -1.73 -24.89
N GLY A 582 5.56 -2.43 -25.05
CA GLY A 582 4.64 -2.27 -26.17
C GLY A 582 4.03 -0.86 -26.24
N ARG A 583 3.73 -0.26 -25.06
CA ARG A 583 3.23 1.13 -24.97
C ARG A 583 4.28 2.14 -25.46
N MET A 584 5.53 1.96 -25.08
CA MET A 584 6.62 2.81 -25.54
C MET A 584 6.81 2.72 -27.06
N ASP A 585 6.84 1.51 -27.60
CA ASP A 585 7.01 1.28 -29.04
C ASP A 585 5.85 1.87 -29.84
N PHE A 586 4.61 1.66 -29.37
CA PHE A 586 3.41 2.25 -29.97
C PHE A 586 3.47 3.78 -29.99
N LEU A 587 3.75 4.42 -28.85
CA LEU A 587 3.75 5.88 -28.75
C LEU A 587 4.85 6.52 -29.59
N ARG A 588 6.01 5.90 -29.68
CA ARG A 588 7.11 6.35 -30.57
C ARG A 588 6.68 6.26 -32.04
N ASP A 589 6.17 5.10 -32.47
CA ASP A 589 5.76 4.89 -33.85
C ASP A 589 4.56 5.77 -34.23
N TYR A 590 3.54 5.86 -33.38
CA TYR A 590 2.38 6.73 -33.62
C TYR A 590 2.78 8.21 -33.77
N ARG A 591 3.72 8.71 -32.97
CA ARG A 591 4.20 10.11 -33.07
C ARG A 591 4.97 10.39 -34.37
N GLU A 592 5.71 9.41 -34.86
CA GLU A 592 6.47 9.54 -36.13
C GLU A 592 5.58 9.38 -37.36
N ASN A 593 4.59 8.48 -37.29
CA ASN A 593 3.79 8.01 -38.41
C ASN A 593 2.27 8.05 -38.14
N PRO A 594 1.68 9.16 -37.62
CA PRO A 594 0.27 9.18 -37.22
C PRO A 594 -0.69 8.88 -38.39
N GLN A 595 -0.30 9.18 -39.61
CA GLN A 595 -1.08 8.93 -40.82
C GLN A 595 -1.19 7.43 -41.17
N GLU A 596 -0.36 6.57 -40.57
CA GLU A 596 -0.44 5.10 -40.74
C GLU A 596 -1.41 4.43 -39.80
N TYR A 597 -2.03 5.19 -38.92
CA TYR A 597 -2.98 4.67 -37.94
C TYR A 597 -4.41 5.08 -38.29
N CYS A 598 -5.35 4.22 -37.91
CA CYS A 598 -6.77 4.50 -37.93
C CYS A 598 -7.29 4.59 -36.50
N LYS A 599 -8.21 5.50 -36.29
CA LYS A 599 -8.91 5.65 -35.02
C LYS A 599 -10.11 4.69 -35.01
N VAL A 600 -10.16 3.85 -33.99
CA VAL A 600 -11.31 2.99 -33.68
C VAL A 600 -11.97 3.48 -32.41
N THR A 601 -13.20 3.99 -32.54
CA THR A 601 -13.97 4.48 -31.38
C THR A 601 -14.93 3.39 -30.90
N LEU A 602 -14.78 2.96 -29.66
CA LEU A 602 -15.71 2.07 -28.98
C LEU A 602 -16.65 2.89 -28.11
N ARG A 603 -17.94 2.83 -28.38
CA ARG A 603 -18.94 3.69 -27.69
C ARG A 603 -19.51 3.03 -26.46
N TYR A 604 -18.96 3.33 -25.27
CA TYR A 604 -19.28 2.67 -24.00
C TYR A 604 -20.44 3.32 -23.22
N GLY A 605 -21.20 4.10 -23.67
CA GLY A 605 -22.38 4.56 -22.93
C GLY A 605 -22.17 5.81 -22.06
N PHE A 606 -21.11 5.93 -21.33
CA PHE A 606 -20.76 7.10 -20.53
C PHE A 606 -19.54 7.87 -21.09
N SER A 607 -18.69 7.19 -21.84
CA SER A 607 -17.62 7.82 -22.59
C SER A 607 -17.32 6.97 -23.83
N ASP A 608 -16.76 7.58 -24.85
CA ASP A 608 -16.19 6.88 -25.97
C ASP A 608 -14.74 6.50 -25.65
N MET A 609 -14.29 5.35 -26.14
CA MET A 609 -12.94 4.89 -25.99
C MET A 609 -12.28 4.82 -27.37
N ASP A 610 -11.24 5.60 -27.59
CA ASP A 610 -10.50 5.60 -28.84
C ASP A 610 -9.27 4.69 -28.75
N ILE A 611 -9.08 3.88 -29.78
CA ILE A 611 -7.95 3.00 -29.96
C ILE A 611 -7.33 3.31 -31.32
N TYR A 612 -6.02 3.33 -31.39
CA TYR A 612 -5.30 3.60 -32.62
C TYR A 612 -4.67 2.31 -33.12
N ILE A 613 -5.10 1.84 -34.28
CA ILE A 613 -4.65 0.59 -34.91
C ILE A 613 -3.96 0.94 -36.24
N ARG A 614 -2.82 0.31 -36.51
CA ARG A 614 -2.10 0.53 -37.76
C ARG A 614 -2.94 0.01 -38.92
N LYS A 615 -3.01 0.77 -40.04
CA LYS A 615 -3.80 0.43 -41.23
C LYS A 615 -3.47 -0.97 -41.75
N GLY A 616 -4.52 -1.76 -41.92
CA GLY A 616 -4.40 -3.13 -42.38
C GLY A 616 -4.10 -4.17 -41.29
N GLU A 617 -3.93 -3.75 -40.04
CA GLU A 617 -3.78 -4.68 -38.91
C GLU A 617 -5.15 -5.09 -38.36
N LYS A 618 -5.16 -6.25 -37.70
CA LYS A 618 -6.32 -6.73 -36.97
C LYS A 618 -6.43 -6.00 -35.63
N ILE A 619 -7.66 -5.73 -35.19
CA ILE A 619 -7.89 -5.15 -33.87
C ILE A 619 -7.39 -6.08 -32.74
N GLY A 620 -7.52 -7.40 -32.94
CA GLY A 620 -6.93 -8.44 -32.09
C GLY A 620 -7.56 -8.57 -30.71
N PHE A 621 -8.71 -7.94 -30.46
CA PHE A 621 -9.54 -8.16 -29.27
C PHE A 621 -10.97 -7.66 -29.54
N VAL A 622 -11.91 -8.16 -28.76
CA VAL A 622 -13.31 -7.67 -28.74
C VAL A 622 -13.67 -7.40 -27.29
N PRO A 623 -14.12 -6.18 -26.95
CA PRO A 623 -14.66 -5.93 -25.63
C PRO A 623 -15.93 -6.73 -25.44
N VAL A 624 -15.93 -7.69 -24.54
CA VAL A 624 -17.06 -8.57 -24.24
C VAL A 624 -17.44 -8.52 -22.78
N LYS A 625 -18.53 -9.18 -22.44
CA LYS A 625 -19.15 -9.31 -21.11
C LYS A 625 -18.19 -9.69 -19.98
N GLU A 626 -17.09 -10.36 -20.30
CA GLU A 626 -16.08 -10.84 -19.37
C GLU A 626 -15.14 -9.73 -18.88
N TYR A 627 -15.24 -8.54 -19.44
CA TYR A 627 -14.30 -7.42 -19.19
C TYR A 627 -14.69 -6.51 -18.03
N GLY A 628 -15.37 -7.05 -17.02
CA GLY A 628 -15.64 -6.42 -15.74
C GLY A 628 -17.08 -5.92 -15.60
N GLU A 629 -17.68 -6.28 -14.49
CA GLU A 629 -19.06 -5.93 -14.17
C GLU A 629 -19.35 -4.43 -14.22
N TYR A 630 -18.37 -3.59 -13.87
CA TYR A 630 -18.56 -2.14 -13.83
C TYR A 630 -18.71 -1.54 -15.22
N LEU A 631 -17.79 -1.84 -16.13
CA LEU A 631 -17.85 -1.37 -17.52
C LEU A 631 -19.10 -1.93 -18.22
N TYR A 632 -19.32 -3.24 -18.04
CA TYR A 632 -20.48 -3.92 -18.55
C TYR A 632 -21.79 -3.40 -17.96
N SER A 633 -21.85 -3.10 -16.67
CA SER A 633 -23.06 -2.54 -16.04
C SER A 633 -23.44 -1.15 -16.61
N SER A 634 -22.46 -0.34 -16.95
CA SER A 634 -22.68 0.97 -17.58
C SER A 634 -23.16 0.84 -19.02
N ILE A 635 -22.57 -0.06 -19.79
CA ILE A 635 -23.02 -0.41 -21.14
C ILE A 635 -24.47 -0.95 -21.09
N ARG A 636 -24.72 -1.92 -20.23
CA ARG A 636 -26.03 -2.53 -20.04
C ARG A 636 -27.10 -1.52 -19.61
N LYS A 637 -26.75 -0.57 -18.75
CA LYS A 637 -27.67 0.50 -18.31
C LYS A 637 -28.13 1.38 -19.47
N ARG A 638 -27.27 1.61 -20.47
CA ARG A 638 -27.57 2.47 -21.61
C ARG A 638 -28.12 1.70 -22.81
N TYR A 639 -27.62 0.52 -23.09
CA TYR A 639 -27.91 -0.23 -24.30
C TYR A 639 -28.68 -1.55 -24.08
N GLY A 640 -28.91 -1.97 -22.83
CA GLY A 640 -29.46 -3.27 -22.47
C GLY A 640 -28.40 -4.37 -22.37
N GLU A 641 -28.79 -5.62 -22.58
CA GLU A 641 -27.81 -6.69 -22.71
C GLU A 641 -27.00 -6.49 -24.00
N VAL A 642 -25.71 -6.82 -23.96
CA VAL A 642 -24.80 -6.59 -25.09
C VAL A 642 -24.16 -7.90 -25.47
N ASP A 643 -24.40 -8.37 -26.69
CA ASP A 643 -23.86 -9.60 -27.26
C ASP A 643 -22.65 -9.35 -28.17
N GLY A 644 -22.36 -8.12 -28.49
CA GLY A 644 -21.23 -7.74 -29.32
C GLY A 644 -21.25 -6.29 -29.75
N TRP A 645 -20.48 -6.00 -30.77
CA TRP A 645 -20.27 -4.65 -31.30
C TRP A 645 -20.46 -4.66 -32.82
N ASN A 646 -21.21 -3.71 -33.34
CA ASN A 646 -21.37 -3.48 -34.76
C ASN A 646 -20.80 -2.14 -35.18
N GLY A 647 -20.08 -2.13 -36.29
CA GLY A 647 -19.72 -0.88 -36.98
C GLY A 647 -20.93 -0.18 -37.56
N GLU A 648 -20.78 1.12 -37.92
CA GLU A 648 -21.83 1.90 -38.58
C GLU A 648 -22.26 1.30 -39.94
N ASP A 649 -21.38 0.52 -40.56
CA ASP A 649 -21.63 -0.23 -41.79
C ASP A 649 -22.32 -1.58 -41.56
N GLY A 650 -22.60 -1.93 -40.30
CA GLY A 650 -23.19 -3.21 -39.88
C GLY A 650 -22.21 -4.36 -39.78
N GLN A 651 -20.90 -4.13 -39.95
CA GLN A 651 -19.89 -5.18 -39.75
C GLN A 651 -19.79 -5.53 -38.26
N ARG A 652 -19.86 -6.81 -37.93
CA ARG A 652 -19.64 -7.30 -36.56
C ARG A 652 -18.16 -7.24 -36.23
N LEU A 653 -17.84 -6.64 -35.07
CA LEU A 653 -16.49 -6.61 -34.55
C LEU A 653 -16.06 -8.01 -34.07
N THR A 654 -14.94 -8.47 -34.56
CA THR A 654 -14.27 -9.71 -34.12
C THR A 654 -12.79 -9.43 -33.91
N GLU A 655 -12.08 -10.30 -33.22
CA GLU A 655 -10.62 -10.19 -33.05
C GLU A 655 -9.86 -10.13 -34.39
N ASP A 656 -10.44 -10.73 -35.43
CA ASP A 656 -9.89 -10.77 -36.76
C ASP A 656 -10.29 -9.56 -37.64
N THR A 657 -11.09 -8.64 -37.12
CA THR A 657 -11.52 -7.44 -37.86
C THR A 657 -10.31 -6.61 -38.23
N VAL A 658 -10.10 -6.43 -39.54
CA VAL A 658 -9.01 -5.62 -40.09
C VAL A 658 -9.43 -4.16 -40.14
N ILE A 659 -8.60 -3.28 -39.61
CA ILE A 659 -8.85 -1.84 -39.55
C ILE A 659 -8.06 -1.14 -40.64
N ASP A 660 -8.76 -0.58 -41.64
CA ASP A 660 -8.17 0.12 -42.79
C ASP A 660 -8.59 1.60 -42.90
N HIS A 661 -9.56 2.02 -42.09
CA HIS A 661 -10.05 3.40 -41.97
C HIS A 661 -10.59 3.65 -40.55
N ASP A 662 -10.87 4.91 -40.23
CA ASP A 662 -11.48 5.27 -38.96
C ASP A 662 -12.89 4.67 -38.84
N GLN A 663 -13.18 4.02 -37.71
CA GLN A 663 -14.41 3.29 -37.47
C GLN A 663 -14.99 3.57 -36.10
N VAL A 664 -16.33 3.52 -36.01
CA VAL A 664 -17.06 3.59 -34.72
C VAL A 664 -17.83 2.27 -34.55
N PHE A 665 -17.66 1.66 -33.41
CA PHE A 665 -18.41 0.47 -33.02
C PHE A 665 -19.36 0.77 -31.88
N ILE A 666 -20.59 0.29 -32.00
CA ILE A 666 -21.69 0.48 -31.06
C ILE A 666 -22.11 -0.88 -30.52
N PRO A 667 -22.35 -1.00 -29.19
CA PRO A 667 -22.84 -2.24 -28.59
C PRO A 667 -24.21 -2.64 -29.18
N PHE A 668 -24.43 -3.92 -29.37
CA PHE A 668 -25.74 -4.44 -29.77
C PHE A 668 -26.16 -5.66 -28.93
N ASP A 669 -27.47 -5.92 -28.90
CA ASP A 669 -28.13 -7.08 -28.32
C ASP A 669 -28.73 -7.93 -29.45
N GLU A 670 -28.54 -9.28 -29.45
CA GLU A 670 -29.07 -10.21 -30.46
C GLU A 670 -30.56 -10.48 -30.31
#